data_b4717bb8c6a1aff215a6ecd8bb2c6ef0
#
_entry.id   b4717bb8c6a1aff215a6ecd8bb2c6ef0
#
_cell.length_a   1.000
_cell.length_b   1.000
_cell.length_c   1.000
_cell.angle_alpha   90.00
_cell.angle_beta   90.00
_cell.angle_gamma   90.00
#
_symmetry.space_group_name_H-M   'P 1'
#
loop_
_entity.id
_entity.type
_entity.pdbx_description
1 polymer ?
#
loop_
_entity_poly.entity_id
_entity_poly.type
_entity_poly.pdbx_seq_one_letter_code
_entity_poly.pdbx_strand_id
1 'polypeptide(L)'
;DNGIKVVPVNFTHNGYSYEIEGVVKSTDGDYQIKSPARLAARKLPSTYDPRSSGEITTVKDQASTGACWAFSALACAEQDLIKKGLENPSAEFSVPALVLSSNSGTATGKDDFSSGGNWLFAASTLANGQGLCYEDYEPFLESGTGNMIVSENKKSVSEYRLNYVMELSSTTQVKRKIMELGAVSASYFAGNGYMNHNNTAYYDPDASKNTIINHSVTVVGWDDNYSKDNFRYKPANNGAWLVKGSWGADQDNDGFYWVSYDEAEFGQFCCYDFEESCDNTYHYSKMTGYVVNASNDDSVYGANVFTAKVDEKLDKAGFMYVGKTGSADYTLSVYTDVSDSDPIGVLETQISGSVSANGFYTVDFPEDVLLEEGEKYSISVKFSGDSGRGYLLAESDRTSKAQSGQSYISLNGKYWSDVGADKTDSIGSLFIYAYTDDIAKPDKSSLETTLAKYGTLAGCEREANNARKVLADENASKNDISNAQKLLISAAEEQDEALVITTEAQWESFAKRVSSGESFEGKLVTLEADLDFGGKTISPVGDSENPFMGYFDGNGHLIKNAVISSGEYSGLFAYIKNGAEINNISLQNCMVKGDYAGGIVGFYQGTAIKACTFDGTVSGEVYSGGVIGRQSCGIITECSSNLRENSSAITNAFIGGRDIAVSVVNAYGCYSNDSDSLVSSLSAKNALSQGAYAMNTYGEKFKDSAKWTMDGTLVRQTSYSEQASHKITFSAVAQTIEVCTDYAGKAVFPNVNVQQGFTLGWYHKGEPVNSDTVFTENTTVSAKVTPSDKAKIDYILNGGENSPLN
;
A
#
# COMPACT_ATOMS: atom_id res chain seq x y z
N ASP A 1 -13.32 -17.05 31.11
CA ASP A 1 -12.29 -16.05 30.82
C ASP A 1 -11.22 -16.59 29.86
N ASN A 2 -11.62 -16.97 28.64
CA ASN A 2 -10.71 -17.40 27.58
C ASN A 2 -10.68 -16.38 26.44
N GLY A 3 -10.77 -15.10 26.76
CA GLY A 3 -10.68 -14.04 25.78
C GLY A 3 -9.24 -13.77 25.34
N ILE A 4 -9.06 -13.33 24.12
CA ILE A 4 -7.83 -12.71 23.65
C ILE A 4 -7.52 -11.54 24.59
N LYS A 5 -6.39 -11.65 25.32
CA LYS A 5 -5.93 -10.53 26.14
C LYS A 5 -5.00 -9.66 25.29
N VAL A 6 -5.37 -8.42 25.16
CA VAL A 6 -4.50 -7.39 24.61
C VAL A 6 -3.72 -6.77 25.77
N VAL A 7 -2.40 -6.73 25.65
CA VAL A 7 -1.52 -6.23 26.70
C VAL A 7 -0.56 -5.20 26.09
N PRO A 8 -0.40 -4.03 26.71
CA PRO A 8 0.54 -3.03 26.20
C PRO A 8 1.98 -3.55 26.26
N VAL A 9 2.72 -3.34 25.18
CA VAL A 9 4.12 -3.73 25.05
C VAL A 9 4.94 -2.53 24.63
N ASN A 10 6.04 -2.32 25.35
CA ASN A 10 7.00 -1.28 25.01
C ASN A 10 8.23 -1.90 24.35
N PHE A 11 8.60 -1.43 23.17
CA PHE A 11 9.86 -1.78 22.53
C PHE A 11 10.52 -0.56 21.89
N THR A 12 11.80 -0.67 21.58
CA THR A 12 12.55 0.42 20.94
C THR A 12 13.10 -0.06 19.61
N HIS A 13 12.83 0.69 18.54
CA HIS A 13 13.37 0.45 17.21
C HIS A 13 13.97 1.75 16.68
N ASN A 14 15.14 1.70 16.07
CA ASN A 14 15.89 2.87 15.54
C ASN A 14 15.97 4.08 16.49
N GLY A 15 16.02 3.83 17.80
CA GLY A 15 16.12 4.89 18.83
C GLY A 15 14.77 5.46 19.29
N TYR A 16 13.67 5.00 18.71
CA TYR A 16 12.30 5.36 19.14
C TYR A 16 11.73 4.31 20.06
N SER A 17 10.98 4.76 21.07
CA SER A 17 10.25 3.88 21.98
C SER A 17 8.79 3.79 21.54
N TYR A 18 8.32 2.57 21.35
CA TYR A 18 6.95 2.26 20.94
C TYR A 18 6.23 1.59 22.10
N GLU A 19 4.99 1.98 22.32
CA GLU A 19 4.05 1.28 23.17
C GLU A 19 2.89 0.81 22.31
N ILE A 20 2.83 -0.49 22.06
CA ILE A 20 1.75 -1.12 21.28
C ILE A 20 1.05 -2.18 22.12
N GLU A 21 -0.19 -2.46 21.78
CA GLU A 21 -0.91 -3.55 22.44
C GLU A 21 -0.58 -4.87 21.75
N GLY A 22 0.13 -5.73 22.47
CA GLY A 22 0.43 -7.09 22.04
C GLY A 22 -0.74 -8.03 22.30
N VAL A 23 -0.90 -9.03 21.45
CA VAL A 23 -1.89 -10.10 21.63
C VAL A 23 -1.24 -11.24 22.40
N VAL A 24 -1.79 -11.61 23.56
CA VAL A 24 -1.31 -12.77 24.31
C VAL A 24 -1.91 -14.02 23.73
N LYS A 25 -1.06 -14.94 23.29
CA LYS A 25 -1.45 -16.25 22.80
C LYS A 25 -2.19 -17.03 23.90
N SER A 26 -3.32 -17.66 23.57
CA SER A 26 -3.97 -18.60 24.46
C SER A 26 -3.05 -19.79 24.70
N THR A 27 -2.77 -20.12 25.96
CA THR A 27 -1.80 -21.17 26.35
C THR A 27 -2.34 -22.58 26.33
N ASP A 28 -3.58 -22.80 25.89
CA ASP A 28 -4.20 -24.12 25.97
C ASP A 28 -4.47 -24.72 24.57
N GLY A 29 -3.58 -25.63 24.16
CA GLY A 29 -3.91 -26.69 23.23
C GLY A 29 -3.02 -26.84 21.99
N ASP A 30 -2.40 -28.00 21.86
CA ASP A 30 -1.86 -28.51 20.60
C ASP A 30 -2.99 -28.62 19.57
N TYR A 31 -2.98 -27.74 18.55
CA TYR A 31 -3.94 -27.78 17.48
C TYR A 31 -3.56 -28.84 16.44
N GLN A 32 -4.33 -29.93 16.39
CA GLN A 32 -4.28 -30.92 15.30
C GLN A 32 -5.45 -30.68 14.34
N ILE A 33 -5.16 -30.19 13.13
CA ILE A 33 -6.18 -29.97 12.10
C ILE A 33 -6.37 -31.23 11.26
N LYS A 34 -7.62 -31.65 11.10
CA LYS A 34 -8.03 -32.55 10.05
C LYS A 34 -8.39 -31.77 8.79
N SER A 35 -7.51 -31.85 7.80
CA SER A 35 -7.76 -31.21 6.50
C SER A 35 -8.95 -31.84 5.78
N PRO A 36 -9.83 -31.07 5.11
CA PRO A 36 -10.71 -31.62 4.10
C PRO A 36 -9.89 -32.15 2.92
N ALA A 37 -10.20 -33.36 2.50
CA ALA A 37 -9.50 -34.03 1.42
C ALA A 37 -9.85 -33.43 0.06
N ARG A 38 -8.80 -33.27 -0.76
CA ARG A 38 -8.75 -33.09 -2.21
C ARG A 38 -8.41 -31.72 -2.76
N LEU A 39 -7.13 -31.39 -2.68
CA LEU A 39 -6.40 -30.88 -3.85
C LEU A 39 -5.16 -31.76 -4.01
N ALA A 40 -4.98 -32.37 -5.19
CA ALA A 40 -3.85 -33.21 -5.50
C ALA A 40 -2.56 -32.49 -5.11
N ALA A 41 -1.76 -33.14 -4.29
CA ALA A 41 -0.57 -32.55 -3.66
C ALA A 41 0.45 -32.14 -4.74
N ARG A 42 0.36 -30.93 -5.25
CA ARG A 42 1.47 -30.30 -5.95
C ARG A 42 2.59 -30.16 -4.92
N LYS A 43 3.72 -30.79 -5.19
CA LYS A 43 4.89 -30.72 -4.30
C LYS A 43 5.29 -29.25 -4.18
N LEU A 44 5.28 -28.73 -2.96
CA LEU A 44 5.74 -27.36 -2.69
C LEU A 44 7.23 -27.25 -3.09
N PRO A 45 7.66 -26.17 -3.71
CA PRO A 45 9.07 -25.92 -3.96
C PRO A 45 9.81 -25.73 -2.63
N SER A 46 11.09 -26.05 -2.62
CA SER A 46 11.94 -25.80 -1.44
C SER A 46 12.23 -24.31 -1.22
N THR A 47 12.04 -23.50 -2.23
CA THR A 47 12.27 -22.04 -2.19
C THR A 47 11.20 -21.36 -3.02
N TYR A 48 10.66 -20.26 -2.49
CA TYR A 48 9.77 -19.35 -3.19
C TYR A 48 10.10 -17.92 -2.79
N ASP A 49 10.52 -17.12 -3.77
CA ASP A 49 10.89 -15.72 -3.58
C ASP A 49 10.29 -14.89 -4.73
N PRO A 50 9.17 -14.20 -4.50
CA PRO A 50 8.46 -13.44 -5.53
C PRO A 50 9.08 -12.08 -5.85
N ARG A 51 10.13 -11.64 -5.15
CA ARG A 51 10.77 -10.33 -5.39
C ARG A 51 11.30 -10.20 -6.82
N SER A 52 11.74 -11.32 -7.41
CA SER A 52 12.25 -11.35 -8.78
C SER A 52 11.17 -11.29 -9.86
N SER A 53 9.91 -11.58 -9.53
CA SER A 53 8.80 -11.57 -10.49
C SER A 53 8.22 -10.18 -10.71
N GLY A 54 8.53 -9.21 -9.83
CA GLY A 54 7.97 -7.87 -9.88
C GLY A 54 6.50 -7.80 -9.42
N GLU A 55 6.00 -8.84 -8.78
CA GLU A 55 4.62 -8.94 -8.27
C GLU A 55 4.47 -8.43 -6.83
N ILE A 56 5.54 -7.98 -6.20
CA ILE A 56 5.50 -7.48 -4.81
C ILE A 56 5.41 -5.95 -4.80
N THR A 57 4.46 -5.43 -4.05
CA THR A 57 4.32 -4.00 -3.79
C THR A 57 5.47 -3.46 -2.93
N THR A 58 5.64 -2.15 -2.93
CA THR A 58 6.68 -1.45 -2.16
C THR A 58 6.60 -1.74 -0.66
N VAL A 59 7.74 -1.61 0.03
CA VAL A 59 7.78 -1.70 1.49
C VAL A 59 7.51 -0.31 2.06
N LYS A 60 6.36 -0.15 2.71
CA LYS A 60 5.95 1.09 3.37
C LYS A 60 6.62 1.24 4.73
N ASP A 61 6.63 2.47 5.29
CA ASP A 61 7.16 2.77 6.61
C ASP A 61 6.03 3.18 7.57
N GLN A 62 5.85 2.40 8.65
CA GLN A 62 4.88 2.72 9.70
C GLN A 62 5.37 3.82 10.65
N ALA A 63 6.63 4.23 10.54
CA ALA A 63 7.26 5.21 11.41
C ALA A 63 7.06 4.88 12.91
N SER A 64 6.61 5.84 13.72
CA SER A 64 6.41 5.68 15.16
C SER A 64 5.05 5.11 15.57
N THR A 65 4.22 4.68 14.60
CA THR A 65 2.87 4.20 14.89
C THR A 65 2.80 2.74 15.32
N GLY A 66 1.73 2.36 16.00
CA GLY A 66 1.40 0.96 16.32
C GLY A 66 0.60 0.24 15.22
N ALA A 67 0.64 0.73 13.97
CA ALA A 67 -0.22 0.28 12.88
C ALA A 67 0.31 -0.95 12.12
N CYS A 68 1.34 -1.66 12.59
CA CYS A 68 1.95 -2.82 11.91
C CYS A 68 0.91 -3.87 11.45
N TRP A 69 -0.14 -4.07 12.23
CA TRP A 69 -1.24 -4.99 11.91
C TRP A 69 -2.00 -4.57 10.66
N ALA A 70 -2.23 -3.27 10.48
CA ALA A 70 -2.90 -2.72 9.30
C ALA A 70 -1.99 -2.77 8.07
N PHE A 71 -0.70 -2.43 8.20
CA PHE A 71 0.30 -2.61 7.14
C PHE A 71 0.35 -4.05 6.65
N SER A 72 0.36 -5.01 7.58
CA SER A 72 0.41 -6.43 7.23
C SER A 72 -0.87 -6.90 6.54
N ALA A 73 -2.05 -6.50 7.03
CA ALA A 73 -3.32 -6.88 6.44
C ALA A 73 -3.50 -6.31 5.02
N LEU A 74 -3.15 -5.03 4.82
CA LEU A 74 -3.25 -4.38 3.51
C LEU A 74 -2.20 -4.91 2.53
N ALA A 75 -0.98 -5.21 2.97
CA ALA A 75 -0.01 -5.89 2.12
C ALA A 75 -0.49 -7.27 1.68
N CYS A 76 -1.25 -8.00 2.51
CA CYS A 76 -1.90 -9.23 2.10
C CYS A 76 -3.01 -8.98 1.07
N ALA A 77 -3.81 -7.91 1.24
CA ALA A 77 -4.84 -7.51 0.28
C ALA A 77 -4.23 -7.16 -1.08
N GLU A 78 -3.20 -6.31 -1.09
CA GLU A 78 -2.45 -5.95 -2.29
C GLU A 78 -1.97 -7.20 -3.03
N GLN A 79 -1.34 -8.13 -2.32
CA GLN A 79 -0.77 -9.33 -2.92
C GLN A 79 -1.83 -10.30 -3.45
N ASP A 80 -2.95 -10.44 -2.74
CA ASP A 80 -4.06 -11.30 -3.18
C ASP A 80 -4.70 -10.77 -4.48
N LEU A 81 -5.01 -9.48 -4.52
CA LEU A 81 -5.62 -8.83 -5.68
C LEU A 81 -4.69 -8.84 -6.89
N ILE A 82 -3.38 -8.60 -6.70
CA ILE A 82 -2.37 -8.73 -7.75
C ILE A 82 -2.29 -10.18 -8.26
N LYS A 83 -2.30 -11.16 -7.35
CA LYS A 83 -2.23 -12.58 -7.70
C LYS A 83 -3.42 -13.05 -8.51
N LYS A 84 -4.59 -12.49 -8.24
CA LYS A 84 -5.84 -12.72 -8.99
C LYS A 84 -5.90 -11.95 -10.31
N GLY A 85 -4.99 -11.02 -10.55
CA GLY A 85 -5.00 -10.13 -11.72
C GLY A 85 -6.09 -9.06 -11.68
N LEU A 86 -6.66 -8.84 -10.50
CA LEU A 86 -7.63 -7.77 -10.24
C LEU A 86 -6.95 -6.42 -10.05
N GLU A 87 -5.70 -6.44 -9.58
CA GLU A 87 -4.88 -5.27 -9.41
C GLU A 87 -3.49 -5.43 -10.02
N ASN A 88 -2.78 -4.34 -10.16
CA ASN A 88 -1.40 -4.31 -10.62
C ASN A 88 -0.42 -4.06 -9.44
N PRO A 89 0.89 -4.30 -9.62
CA PRO A 89 1.89 -4.13 -8.57
C PRO A 89 2.08 -2.71 -8.04
N SER A 90 1.43 -1.71 -8.63
CA SER A 90 1.39 -0.34 -8.10
C SER A 90 0.19 -0.07 -7.21
N ALA A 91 -0.73 -1.01 -7.05
CA ALA A 91 -1.85 -0.84 -6.14
C ALA A 91 -1.34 -0.75 -4.71
N GLU A 92 -1.61 0.36 -4.07
CA GLU A 92 -1.30 0.60 -2.67
C GLU A 92 -2.56 1.02 -1.93
N PHE A 93 -2.85 0.31 -0.82
CA PHE A 93 -4.00 0.64 0.01
C PHE A 93 -3.60 1.46 1.23
N SER A 94 -4.50 2.35 1.63
CA SER A 94 -4.34 3.31 2.70
C SER A 94 -4.38 2.65 4.08
N VAL A 95 -3.29 2.76 4.80
CA VAL A 95 -3.22 2.33 6.20
C VAL A 95 -4.09 3.23 7.10
N PRO A 96 -4.10 4.57 6.94
CA PRO A 96 -5.03 5.43 7.67
C PRO A 96 -6.49 5.04 7.51
N ALA A 97 -6.94 4.75 6.31
CA ALA A 97 -8.31 4.32 6.07
C ALA A 97 -8.69 3.09 6.89
N LEU A 98 -7.82 2.08 6.94
CA LEU A 98 -8.07 0.87 7.75
C LEU A 98 -8.02 1.16 9.25
N VAL A 99 -7.00 1.89 9.71
CA VAL A 99 -6.81 2.18 11.16
C VAL A 99 -7.97 3.00 11.70
N LEU A 100 -8.35 4.08 11.03
CA LEU A 100 -9.44 4.97 11.48
C LEU A 100 -10.80 4.28 11.42
N SER A 101 -11.05 3.50 10.37
CA SER A 101 -12.29 2.74 10.24
C SER A 101 -12.41 1.61 11.28
N SER A 102 -11.30 1.15 11.84
CA SER A 102 -11.29 0.06 12.83
C SER A 102 -11.76 0.49 14.21
N ASN A 103 -11.77 1.79 14.54
CA ASN A 103 -12.03 2.33 15.86
C ASN A 103 -11.15 1.71 16.98
N SER A 104 -9.92 1.32 16.65
CA SER A 104 -9.01 0.65 17.59
C SER A 104 -8.71 1.51 18.82
N GLY A 105 -8.61 2.83 18.65
CA GLY A 105 -8.43 3.78 19.74
C GLY A 105 -9.58 3.82 20.72
N THR A 106 -10.82 3.69 20.27
CA THR A 106 -12.01 3.61 21.14
C THR A 106 -11.97 2.37 22.02
N ALA A 107 -11.51 1.23 21.50
CA ALA A 107 -11.38 0.00 22.28
C ALA A 107 -10.33 0.08 23.37
N THR A 108 -9.24 0.77 23.10
CA THR A 108 -8.07 0.80 23.96
C THR A 108 -8.02 2.05 24.84
N GLY A 109 -8.78 3.09 24.49
CA GLY A 109 -8.73 4.40 25.13
C GLY A 109 -7.50 5.22 24.78
N LYS A 110 -6.82 4.86 23.68
CA LYS A 110 -5.69 5.57 23.07
C LYS A 110 -6.12 6.18 21.74
N ASP A 111 -5.25 6.95 21.10
CA ASP A 111 -5.49 7.31 19.70
C ASP A 111 -5.35 6.08 18.79
N ASP A 112 -6.01 6.11 17.64
CA ASP A 112 -6.12 4.94 16.78
C ASP A 112 -4.75 4.42 16.30
N PHE A 113 -3.81 5.31 16.00
CA PHE A 113 -2.47 4.93 15.51
C PHE A 113 -1.51 4.44 16.59
N SER A 114 -1.74 4.81 17.85
CA SER A 114 -0.96 4.33 18.99
C SER A 114 -1.52 3.07 19.63
N SER A 115 -2.71 2.66 19.23
CA SER A 115 -3.46 1.60 19.92
C SER A 115 -2.91 0.22 19.70
N GLY A 116 -2.22 0.01 18.59
CA GLY A 116 -1.96 -1.33 18.08
C GLY A 116 -3.24 -2.00 17.57
N GLY A 117 -3.14 -3.26 17.22
CA GLY A 117 -4.27 -4.05 16.72
C GLY A 117 -3.85 -5.47 16.38
N ASN A 118 -4.74 -6.19 15.74
CA ASN A 118 -4.52 -7.56 15.33
C ASN A 118 -5.39 -7.92 14.12
N TRP A 119 -5.30 -9.17 13.66
CA TRP A 119 -6.04 -9.65 12.51
C TRP A 119 -7.58 -9.54 12.67
N LEU A 120 -8.12 -9.59 13.91
CA LEU A 120 -9.56 -9.45 14.15
C LEU A 120 -10.03 -8.02 13.87
N PHE A 121 -9.23 -7.01 14.23
CA PHE A 121 -9.54 -5.61 13.88
C PHE A 121 -9.55 -5.42 12.37
N ALA A 122 -8.53 -5.93 11.67
CA ALA A 122 -8.49 -5.87 10.21
C ALA A 122 -9.69 -6.60 9.60
N ALA A 123 -9.94 -7.85 10.02
CA ALA A 123 -11.02 -8.67 9.49
C ALA A 123 -12.41 -8.04 9.70
N SER A 124 -12.69 -7.54 10.90
CA SER A 124 -14.00 -6.92 11.19
C SER A 124 -14.23 -5.65 10.38
N THR A 125 -13.20 -4.82 10.22
CA THR A 125 -13.29 -3.57 9.46
C THR A 125 -13.45 -3.84 7.96
N LEU A 126 -12.63 -4.73 7.42
CA LEU A 126 -12.69 -5.10 6.00
C LEU A 126 -13.98 -5.86 5.64
N ALA A 127 -14.51 -6.70 6.55
CA ALA A 127 -15.79 -7.37 6.36
C ALA A 127 -16.98 -6.39 6.31
N ASN A 128 -16.86 -5.26 6.98
CA ASN A 128 -17.85 -4.17 6.93
C ASN A 128 -17.83 -3.40 5.59
N GLY A 129 -16.95 -3.75 4.66
CA GLY A 129 -16.70 -2.99 3.43
C GLY A 129 -16.01 -1.65 3.68
N GLN A 130 -15.27 -1.55 4.79
CA GLN A 130 -14.56 -0.33 5.19
C GLN A 130 -13.05 -0.58 5.25
N GLY A 131 -12.27 0.49 5.20
CA GLY A 131 -10.83 0.43 5.41
C GLY A 131 -9.99 -0.03 4.22
N LEU A 132 -10.58 -0.51 3.12
CA LEU A 132 -9.88 -0.78 1.88
C LEU A 132 -10.06 0.41 0.93
N CYS A 133 -9.10 1.30 0.95
CA CYS A 133 -9.07 2.54 0.17
C CYS A 133 -7.68 2.67 -0.45
N TYR A 134 -7.58 3.18 -1.66
CA TYR A 134 -6.26 3.44 -2.25
C TYR A 134 -5.50 4.51 -1.49
N GLU A 135 -4.17 4.33 -1.38
CA GLU A 135 -3.26 5.24 -0.68
C GLU A 135 -3.37 6.69 -1.18
N ASP A 136 -3.60 6.87 -2.48
CA ASP A 136 -3.75 8.20 -3.10
C ASP A 136 -4.93 9.01 -2.57
N TYR A 137 -5.96 8.35 -2.04
CA TYR A 137 -7.14 9.03 -1.48
C TYR A 137 -6.98 9.39 0.00
N GLU A 138 -6.23 8.59 0.73
CA GLU A 138 -5.96 8.81 2.15
C GLU A 138 -4.53 8.36 2.47
N PRO A 139 -3.52 9.18 2.12
CA PRO A 139 -2.11 8.80 2.23
C PRO A 139 -1.65 8.72 3.69
N PHE A 140 -0.70 7.81 3.93
CA PHE A 140 -0.05 7.68 5.24
C PHE A 140 0.99 8.77 5.43
N LEU A 141 0.71 9.71 6.33
CA LEU A 141 1.57 10.83 6.66
C LEU A 141 1.92 10.83 8.14
N GLU A 142 3.19 10.87 8.47
CA GLU A 142 3.64 11.14 9.83
C GLU A 142 4.09 12.59 9.97
N SER A 143 3.48 13.34 10.89
CA SER A 143 4.03 14.64 11.28
C SER A 143 5.32 14.44 12.06
N GLY A 144 6.29 15.35 11.94
CA GLY A 144 7.53 15.31 12.73
C GLY A 144 7.35 15.34 14.26
N THR A 145 6.10 15.44 14.73
CA THR A 145 5.71 15.36 16.16
C THR A 145 5.17 13.97 16.54
N GLY A 146 5.16 13.00 15.60
CA GLY A 146 4.59 11.67 15.82
C GLY A 146 3.06 11.62 15.78
N ASN A 147 2.40 12.71 15.42
CA ASN A 147 0.96 12.73 15.23
C ASN A 147 0.65 12.54 13.74
N MET A 148 -0.26 11.63 13.44
CA MET A 148 -0.77 11.47 12.09
C MET A 148 -1.59 12.69 11.67
N ILE A 149 -1.36 13.14 10.47
CA ILE A 149 -2.22 14.14 9.80
C ILE A 149 -3.17 13.34 8.92
N VAL A 150 -4.44 13.37 9.25
CA VAL A 150 -5.50 12.68 8.52
C VAL A 150 -6.37 13.71 7.84
N SER A 151 -6.65 13.52 6.58
CA SER A 151 -7.64 14.30 5.84
C SER A 151 -9.04 13.89 6.31
N GLU A 152 -9.74 14.77 7.03
CA GLU A 152 -11.03 14.47 7.67
C GLU A 152 -12.19 14.11 6.72
N ASN A 153 -12.03 14.14 5.40
CA ASN A 153 -13.16 14.15 4.46
C ASN A 153 -13.16 13.14 3.31
N LYS A 154 -12.21 12.20 3.25
CA LYS A 154 -12.21 11.22 2.16
C LYS A 154 -12.82 9.89 2.60
N LYS A 155 -14.05 9.62 2.15
CA LYS A 155 -14.69 8.31 2.36
C LYS A 155 -13.95 7.24 1.58
N SER A 156 -13.65 6.13 2.24
CA SER A 156 -13.09 4.94 1.60
C SER A 156 -14.01 4.46 0.48
N VAL A 157 -13.42 4.28 -0.68
CA VAL A 157 -14.07 3.70 -1.85
C VAL A 157 -13.38 2.36 -2.07
N SER A 158 -14.10 1.28 -1.93
CA SER A 158 -13.57 -0.05 -2.17
C SER A 158 -14.29 -0.69 -3.35
N GLU A 159 -13.53 -1.07 -4.36
CA GLU A 159 -14.01 -1.92 -5.46
C GLU A 159 -13.97 -3.40 -5.05
N TYR A 160 -13.38 -3.70 -3.88
CA TYR A 160 -13.20 -5.06 -3.38
C TYR A 160 -13.69 -5.20 -1.94
N ARG A 161 -14.07 -6.39 -1.57
CA ARG A 161 -14.47 -6.77 -0.23
C ARG A 161 -13.70 -7.99 0.27
N LEU A 162 -13.64 -8.14 1.57
CA LEU A 162 -13.08 -9.34 2.19
C LEU A 162 -14.01 -10.54 1.93
N ASN A 163 -13.49 -11.58 1.28
CA ASN A 163 -14.16 -12.85 1.08
C ASN A 163 -13.96 -13.76 2.30
N TYR A 164 -12.71 -13.97 2.70
CA TYR A 164 -12.44 -14.63 3.96
C TYR A 164 -11.09 -14.21 4.55
N VAL A 165 -10.98 -14.37 5.86
CA VAL A 165 -9.71 -14.41 6.57
C VAL A 165 -9.71 -15.64 7.46
N MET A 166 -8.59 -16.35 7.53
CA MET A 166 -8.47 -17.53 8.41
C MET A 166 -7.08 -17.68 9.00
N GLU A 167 -7.03 -18.16 10.24
CA GLU A 167 -5.79 -18.56 10.88
C GLU A 167 -5.22 -19.84 10.22
N LEU A 168 -3.90 -19.89 10.10
CA LEU A 168 -3.16 -21.02 9.54
C LEU A 168 -2.32 -21.69 10.63
N SER A 169 -2.40 -23.00 10.73
CA SER A 169 -1.79 -23.74 11.84
C SER A 169 -0.58 -24.58 11.45
N SER A 170 -0.23 -24.66 10.17
CA SER A 170 0.92 -25.45 9.72
C SER A 170 1.73 -24.73 8.65
N THR A 171 3.06 -24.96 8.67
CA THR A 171 3.98 -24.47 7.64
C THR A 171 3.52 -24.81 6.22
N THR A 172 2.94 -26.00 6.03
CA THR A 172 2.41 -26.41 4.72
C THR A 172 1.23 -25.58 4.27
N GLN A 173 0.31 -25.24 5.18
CA GLN A 173 -0.82 -24.33 4.87
C GLN A 173 -0.30 -22.95 4.55
N VAL A 174 0.61 -22.41 5.35
CA VAL A 174 1.21 -21.10 5.12
C VAL A 174 1.83 -21.01 3.72
N LYS A 175 2.70 -21.97 3.37
CA LYS A 175 3.34 -22.04 2.05
C LYS A 175 2.32 -22.12 0.90
N ARG A 176 1.26 -22.90 1.06
CA ARG A 176 0.20 -23.02 0.05
C ARG A 176 -0.54 -21.71 -0.13
N LYS A 177 -0.89 -21.04 0.97
CA LYS A 177 -1.61 -19.77 0.93
C LYS A 177 -0.75 -18.63 0.36
N ILE A 178 0.55 -18.61 0.63
CA ILE A 178 1.47 -17.67 -0.05
C ILE A 178 1.47 -17.91 -1.57
N MET A 179 1.50 -19.15 -2.03
CA MET A 179 1.44 -19.44 -3.47
C MET A 179 0.08 -19.12 -4.09
N GLU A 180 -1.01 -19.24 -3.34
CA GLU A 180 -2.38 -19.00 -3.77
C GLU A 180 -2.72 -17.51 -3.76
N LEU A 181 -2.44 -16.83 -2.66
CA LEU A 181 -2.88 -15.47 -2.37
C LEU A 181 -1.74 -14.45 -2.37
N GLY A 182 -0.51 -14.86 -2.64
CA GLY A 182 0.68 -14.02 -2.70
C GLY A 182 1.34 -13.73 -1.36
N ALA A 183 0.58 -13.63 -0.27
CA ALA A 183 1.11 -13.33 1.06
C ALA A 183 0.24 -13.88 2.19
N VAL A 184 0.82 -13.94 3.40
CA VAL A 184 0.09 -14.16 4.64
C VAL A 184 0.62 -13.22 5.72
N SER A 185 -0.25 -12.77 6.61
CA SER A 185 0.14 -12.02 7.81
C SER A 185 0.71 -12.97 8.85
N ALA A 186 1.71 -12.51 9.61
CA ALA A 186 2.25 -13.21 10.76
C ALA A 186 2.55 -12.22 11.88
N SER A 187 2.65 -12.74 13.10
CA SER A 187 2.98 -11.91 14.26
C SER A 187 4.10 -12.56 15.08
N TYR A 188 4.92 -11.75 15.73
CA TYR A 188 6.02 -12.20 16.56
C TYR A 188 6.48 -11.15 17.57
N PHE A 189 7.42 -11.48 18.42
CA PHE A 189 8.11 -10.52 19.26
C PHE A 189 9.30 -9.95 18.50
N ALA A 190 9.21 -8.70 18.06
CA ALA A 190 10.32 -7.99 17.44
C ALA A 190 11.19 -7.35 18.52
N GLY A 191 12.23 -8.06 18.94
CA GLY A 191 13.17 -7.61 19.95
C GLY A 191 14.43 -7.01 19.34
N ASN A 192 14.92 -5.90 19.95
CA ASN A 192 16.19 -5.32 19.57
C ASN A 192 17.35 -6.27 19.90
N GLY A 193 18.22 -6.48 18.94
CA GLY A 193 19.44 -7.24 19.15
C GLY A 193 19.43 -8.69 18.63
N TYR A 194 18.36 -9.13 18.03
CA TYR A 194 18.23 -10.45 17.43
C TYR A 194 18.43 -10.48 15.92
N MET A 195 18.34 -9.32 15.27
CA MET A 195 18.77 -9.16 13.87
C MET A 195 20.26 -9.39 13.70
N ASN A 196 20.70 -9.93 12.56
CA ASN A 196 22.10 -9.99 12.18
C ASN A 196 22.65 -8.58 11.85
N HIS A 197 23.95 -8.49 11.62
CA HIS A 197 24.63 -7.18 11.44
C HIS A 197 24.12 -6.37 10.22
N ASN A 198 23.55 -7.05 9.23
CA ASN A 198 23.06 -6.43 8.00
C ASN A 198 21.54 -6.28 8.01
N ASN A 199 20.87 -6.47 9.13
CA ASN A 199 19.41 -6.44 9.29
C ASN A 199 18.63 -7.35 8.31
N THR A 200 19.25 -8.45 7.91
CA THR A 200 18.73 -9.34 6.87
C THR A 200 18.13 -10.64 7.39
N ALA A 201 18.41 -10.98 8.66
CA ALA A 201 17.94 -12.22 9.26
C ALA A 201 17.68 -12.09 10.76
N TYR A 202 16.55 -12.58 11.22
CA TYR A 202 16.04 -12.51 12.60
C TYR A 202 15.90 -13.90 13.22
N TYR A 203 16.44 -14.07 14.40
CA TYR A 203 16.22 -15.23 15.27
C TYR A 203 16.50 -14.87 16.73
N ASP A 204 15.52 -15.10 17.61
CA ASP A 204 15.65 -14.96 19.07
C ASP A 204 15.82 -16.34 19.73
N PRO A 205 17.02 -16.69 20.21
CA PRO A 205 17.25 -17.98 20.86
C PRO A 205 16.59 -18.09 22.24
N ASP A 206 16.21 -16.95 22.83
CA ASP A 206 15.63 -16.85 24.16
C ASP A 206 14.11 -16.67 24.11
N ALA A 207 13.51 -16.70 22.91
CA ALA A 207 12.07 -16.59 22.74
C ALA A 207 11.35 -17.65 23.59
N SER A 208 10.40 -17.23 24.38
CA SER A 208 9.60 -18.10 25.23
C SER A 208 8.16 -18.14 24.71
N LYS A 209 7.49 -19.28 24.89
CA LYS A 209 6.09 -19.48 24.48
C LYS A 209 5.11 -18.50 25.18
N ASN A 210 5.57 -17.79 26.19
CA ASN A 210 4.77 -16.82 26.96
C ASN A 210 5.18 -15.37 26.67
N THR A 211 6.01 -15.14 25.67
CA THR A 211 6.42 -13.79 25.26
C THR A 211 5.24 -13.05 24.63
N ILE A 212 5.10 -11.79 24.99
CA ILE A 212 4.07 -10.94 24.40
C ILE A 212 4.44 -10.61 22.97
N ILE A 213 3.57 -10.91 22.03
CA ILE A 213 3.71 -10.52 20.63
C ILE A 213 3.51 -9.01 20.53
N ASN A 214 4.42 -8.35 19.80
CA ASN A 214 4.42 -6.88 19.70
C ASN A 214 4.50 -6.36 18.25
N HIS A 215 4.60 -7.24 17.25
CA HIS A 215 4.76 -6.81 15.86
C HIS A 215 4.08 -7.76 14.90
N SER A 216 3.42 -7.19 13.88
CA SER A 216 2.82 -7.93 12.76
C SER A 216 3.57 -7.62 11.47
N VAL A 217 3.75 -8.64 10.64
CA VAL A 217 4.52 -8.58 9.38
C VAL A 217 3.86 -9.41 8.29
N THR A 218 4.33 -9.24 7.07
CA THR A 218 3.81 -9.95 5.91
C THR A 218 4.81 -10.98 5.41
N VAL A 219 4.44 -12.26 5.41
CA VAL A 219 5.27 -13.34 4.88
C VAL A 219 4.93 -13.53 3.40
N VAL A 220 5.91 -13.36 2.55
CA VAL A 220 5.75 -13.38 1.09
C VAL A 220 6.46 -14.56 0.41
N GLY A 221 7.30 -15.27 1.15
CA GLY A 221 8.06 -16.38 0.60
C GLY A 221 8.79 -17.21 1.65
N TRP A 222 9.64 -18.10 1.20
CA TRP A 222 10.45 -18.96 2.06
C TRP A 222 11.65 -19.56 1.32
N ASP A 223 12.62 -20.02 2.10
CA ASP A 223 13.71 -20.91 1.63
C ASP A 223 13.99 -21.98 2.69
N ASP A 224 13.68 -23.25 2.36
CA ASP A 224 13.93 -24.40 3.24
C ASP A 224 15.42 -24.66 3.48
N ASN A 225 16.29 -24.12 2.62
CA ASN A 225 17.73 -24.26 2.70
C ASN A 225 18.45 -23.00 3.21
N TYR A 226 17.70 -21.96 3.58
CA TYR A 226 18.31 -20.74 4.10
C TYR A 226 19.27 -21.07 5.24
N SER A 227 20.53 -20.68 5.09
CA SER A 227 21.56 -21.13 6.01
C SER A 227 21.37 -20.56 7.40
N LYS A 228 21.37 -21.39 8.41
CA LYS A 228 21.37 -21.00 9.81
C LYS A 228 22.59 -20.18 10.20
N ASP A 229 23.66 -20.19 9.39
CA ASP A 229 24.86 -19.40 9.63
C ASP A 229 24.68 -17.91 9.26
N ASN A 230 23.58 -17.55 8.59
CA ASN A 230 23.24 -16.18 8.26
C ASN A 230 22.65 -15.38 9.44
N PHE A 231 22.22 -16.08 10.50
CA PHE A 231 21.60 -15.45 11.66
C PHE A 231 22.65 -14.98 12.67
N ARG A 232 22.37 -13.93 13.42
CA ARG A 232 23.22 -13.47 14.52
C ARG A 232 23.41 -14.51 15.60
N TYR A 233 22.31 -15.16 16.01
CA TYR A 233 22.32 -16.34 16.86
C TYR A 233 21.94 -17.51 15.98
N LYS A 234 22.69 -18.59 16.07
CA LYS A 234 22.55 -19.72 15.17
C LYS A 234 21.37 -20.60 15.57
N PRO A 235 20.31 -20.71 14.73
CA PRO A 235 19.23 -21.66 14.94
C PRO A 235 19.71 -23.12 14.89
N ALA A 236 18.88 -24.06 15.33
CA ALA A 236 19.18 -25.48 15.23
C ALA A 236 19.18 -25.99 13.79
N ASN A 237 18.23 -25.52 12.99
CA ASN A 237 17.98 -25.99 11.62
C ASN A 237 18.18 -24.88 10.58
N ASN A 238 18.37 -25.27 9.33
CA ASN A 238 18.24 -24.38 8.19
C ASN A 238 16.75 -24.14 7.89
N GLY A 239 16.49 -23.09 7.14
CA GLY A 239 15.16 -22.70 6.66
C GLY A 239 14.65 -21.43 7.29
N ALA A 240 14.01 -20.60 6.46
CA ALA A 240 13.49 -19.32 6.89
C ALA A 240 12.30 -18.86 6.04
N TRP A 241 11.49 -18.02 6.65
CA TRP A 241 10.45 -17.24 6.00
C TRP A 241 11.03 -15.96 5.44
N LEU A 242 10.63 -15.57 4.22
CA LEU A 242 10.90 -14.24 3.66
C LEU A 242 9.79 -13.31 4.09
N VAL A 243 10.16 -12.26 4.80
CA VAL A 243 9.24 -11.30 5.40
C VAL A 243 9.39 -9.94 4.71
N LYS A 244 8.26 -9.36 4.35
CA LYS A 244 8.11 -7.94 3.99
C LYS A 244 7.81 -7.18 5.27
N GLY A 245 8.70 -6.28 5.67
CA GLY A 245 8.56 -5.42 6.84
C GLY A 245 7.62 -4.25 6.60
N SER A 246 7.53 -3.37 7.61
CA SER A 246 6.80 -2.09 7.57
C SER A 246 7.64 -0.94 8.14
N TRP A 247 8.96 -0.99 7.95
CA TRP A 247 9.91 0.03 8.41
C TRP A 247 10.71 0.66 7.26
N GLY A 248 10.06 0.76 6.08
CA GLY A 248 10.64 1.34 4.89
C GLY A 248 11.64 0.45 4.16
N ALA A 249 12.02 0.89 2.97
CA ALA A 249 12.96 0.21 2.09
C ALA A 249 14.43 0.57 2.35
N ASP A 250 14.71 1.44 3.32
CA ASP A 250 16.07 1.99 3.58
C ASP A 250 17.03 1.03 4.27
N GLN A 251 16.62 -0.21 4.48
CA GLN A 251 17.45 -1.26 5.04
C GLN A 251 18.19 -1.98 3.89
N ASP A 252 19.38 -2.55 4.18
CA ASP A 252 20.26 -3.21 3.19
C ASP A 252 19.60 -4.27 2.27
N ASN A 253 18.29 -4.54 2.43
CA ASN A 253 17.49 -5.52 1.66
C ASN A 253 16.13 -4.99 1.21
N ASP A 254 16.02 -3.72 0.88
CA ASP A 254 14.76 -3.12 0.41
C ASP A 254 13.58 -3.36 1.38
N GLY A 255 13.86 -3.46 2.69
CA GLY A 255 12.87 -3.69 3.75
C GLY A 255 12.40 -5.15 3.90
N PHE A 256 13.06 -6.09 3.23
CA PHE A 256 12.81 -7.53 3.40
C PHE A 256 13.86 -8.16 4.30
N TYR A 257 13.46 -9.18 5.07
CA TYR A 257 14.36 -9.96 5.89
C TYR A 257 13.87 -11.39 6.08
N TRP A 258 14.76 -12.26 6.57
CA TRP A 258 14.47 -13.66 6.79
C TRP A 258 14.23 -13.94 8.27
N VAL A 259 13.17 -14.66 8.60
CA VAL A 259 12.88 -15.12 9.96
C VAL A 259 13.04 -16.64 10.00
N SER A 260 13.86 -17.13 10.94
CA SER A 260 14.13 -18.57 11.07
C SER A 260 12.83 -19.36 11.29
N TYR A 261 12.74 -20.55 10.74
CA TYR A 261 11.67 -21.50 11.09
C TYR A 261 11.73 -21.94 12.56
N ASP A 262 12.92 -21.85 13.17
CA ASP A 262 13.11 -22.16 14.58
C ASP A 262 12.72 -20.99 15.52
N GLU A 263 12.23 -19.86 14.98
CA GLU A 263 11.74 -18.76 15.79
C GLU A 263 10.43 -19.16 16.50
N ALA A 264 10.52 -19.36 17.81
CA ALA A 264 9.44 -19.96 18.58
C ALA A 264 8.18 -19.09 18.69
N GLU A 265 8.33 -17.77 18.60
CA GLU A 265 7.25 -16.81 18.73
C GLU A 265 6.74 -16.29 17.37
N PHE A 266 7.32 -16.77 16.26
CA PHE A 266 6.84 -16.42 14.92
C PHE A 266 5.64 -17.29 14.55
N GLY A 267 4.46 -16.68 14.52
CA GLY A 267 3.21 -17.42 14.34
C GLY A 267 2.00 -16.54 14.13
N GLN A 268 0.84 -16.97 14.57
CA GLN A 268 -0.45 -16.33 14.32
C GLN A 268 -0.64 -16.00 12.84
N PHE A 269 -0.30 -16.94 11.98
CA PHE A 269 -0.43 -16.76 10.54
C PHE A 269 -1.89 -16.62 10.16
N CYS A 270 -2.21 -15.55 9.40
CA CYS A 270 -3.54 -15.33 8.84
C CYS A 270 -3.43 -15.07 7.34
N CYS A 271 -4.26 -15.72 6.54
CA CYS A 271 -4.41 -15.40 5.13
C CYS A 271 -5.69 -14.58 4.91
N TYR A 272 -5.64 -13.71 3.91
CA TYR A 272 -6.74 -12.83 3.50
C TYR A 272 -7.04 -13.09 2.03
N ASP A 273 -8.30 -13.26 1.71
CA ASP A 273 -8.82 -13.43 0.38
C ASP A 273 -9.86 -12.35 0.09
N PHE A 274 -9.75 -11.69 -1.04
CA PHE A 274 -10.61 -10.60 -1.46
C PHE A 274 -11.31 -10.95 -2.76
N GLU A 275 -12.47 -10.36 -2.98
CA GLU A 275 -13.21 -10.45 -4.22
C GLU A 275 -13.84 -9.09 -4.56
N GLU A 276 -14.42 -8.95 -5.74
CA GLU A 276 -15.14 -7.75 -6.13
C GLU A 276 -16.28 -7.45 -5.15
N SER A 277 -16.53 -6.17 -4.91
CA SER A 277 -17.56 -5.71 -3.97
C SER A 277 -18.94 -5.95 -4.55
N CYS A 278 -19.92 -6.16 -3.69
CA CYS A 278 -21.35 -6.15 -4.02
C CYS A 278 -21.93 -4.72 -3.87
N ASP A 279 -23.15 -4.52 -4.35
CA ASP A 279 -23.81 -3.21 -4.25
C ASP A 279 -24.12 -2.81 -2.81
N ASN A 280 -24.53 -3.77 -1.97
CA ASN A 280 -24.90 -3.49 -0.59
C ASN A 280 -24.25 -4.48 0.38
N THR A 281 -23.69 -3.94 1.45
CA THR A 281 -23.24 -4.70 2.62
C THR A 281 -24.10 -4.34 3.82
N TYR A 282 -24.68 -5.34 4.45
CA TYR A 282 -25.51 -5.20 5.65
C TYR A 282 -24.79 -5.77 6.85
N HIS A 283 -24.62 -4.97 7.89
CA HIS A 283 -24.01 -5.35 9.14
C HIS A 283 -24.38 -4.35 10.25
N TYR A 284 -24.19 -4.75 11.50
CA TYR A 284 -24.37 -3.89 12.66
C TYR A 284 -23.10 -3.76 13.49
N SER A 285 -22.22 -4.75 13.39
CA SER A 285 -20.94 -4.76 14.12
C SER A 285 -19.99 -3.69 13.57
N LYS A 286 -19.23 -3.07 14.47
CA LYS A 286 -18.20 -2.07 14.14
C LYS A 286 -16.81 -2.55 14.50
N MET A 287 -16.69 -3.32 15.59
CA MET A 287 -15.41 -3.76 16.11
C MET A 287 -15.53 -5.00 16.98
N THR A 288 -14.49 -5.86 16.96
CA THR A 288 -14.44 -7.07 17.76
C THR A 288 -14.28 -6.80 19.27
N GLY A 289 -15.02 -7.51 20.12
CA GLY A 289 -14.94 -7.33 21.55
C GLY A 289 -15.06 -8.57 22.39
N TYR A 290 -16.06 -9.43 22.17
CA TYR A 290 -16.29 -10.61 22.99
C TYR A 290 -16.72 -11.83 22.18
N VAL A 291 -16.29 -13.01 22.66
CA VAL A 291 -16.85 -14.26 22.19
C VAL A 291 -17.99 -14.65 23.13
N VAL A 292 -19.18 -14.76 22.63
CA VAL A 292 -20.31 -15.32 23.36
C VAL A 292 -20.21 -16.83 23.31
N ASN A 293 -20.06 -17.42 24.46
CA ASN A 293 -20.01 -18.87 24.60
C ASN A 293 -21.33 -19.39 25.15
N ALA A 294 -21.97 -20.31 24.45
CA ALA A 294 -23.08 -21.08 25.01
C ALA A 294 -22.53 -22.02 26.06
N SER A 295 -22.73 -21.73 27.34
CA SER A 295 -22.29 -22.59 28.42
C SER A 295 -22.99 -23.96 28.33
N ASN A 296 -22.24 -25.05 28.15
CA ASN A 296 -22.65 -26.45 28.21
C ASN A 296 -23.51 -26.99 27.07
N ASP A 297 -23.95 -26.22 26.10
CA ASP A 297 -24.66 -26.69 24.92
C ASP A 297 -23.70 -26.87 23.74
N ASP A 298 -23.88 -27.94 23.00
CA ASP A 298 -23.06 -28.30 21.83
C ASP A 298 -23.28 -27.36 20.64
N SER A 299 -24.26 -26.47 20.74
CA SER A 299 -24.60 -25.52 19.69
C SER A 299 -25.06 -24.16 20.23
N VAL A 300 -24.85 -23.13 19.44
CA VAL A 300 -25.34 -21.76 19.65
C VAL A 300 -25.86 -21.21 18.34
N TYR A 301 -26.88 -20.35 18.42
CA TYR A 301 -27.51 -19.68 17.28
C TYR A 301 -27.37 -18.17 17.42
N GLY A 302 -27.05 -17.51 16.33
CA GLY A 302 -27.13 -16.05 16.20
C GLY A 302 -27.94 -15.66 14.98
N ALA A 303 -28.58 -14.50 15.03
CA ALA A 303 -29.26 -13.94 13.87
C ALA A 303 -29.15 -12.41 13.86
N ASN A 304 -28.99 -11.83 12.67
CA ASN A 304 -29.18 -10.42 12.43
C ASN A 304 -30.38 -10.22 11.51
N VAL A 305 -31.22 -9.23 11.85
CA VAL A 305 -32.38 -8.83 11.06
C VAL A 305 -32.04 -7.56 10.31
N PHE A 306 -32.19 -7.58 8.99
CA PHE A 306 -31.91 -6.45 8.11
C PHE A 306 -33.18 -5.99 7.40
N THR A 307 -33.10 -4.84 6.75
CA THR A 307 -34.18 -4.32 5.89
C THR A 307 -33.56 -3.97 4.55
N ALA A 308 -34.07 -4.55 3.50
CA ALA A 308 -33.66 -4.29 2.12
C ALA A 308 -33.83 -2.80 1.76
N LYS A 309 -32.83 -2.19 1.14
CA LYS A 309 -32.82 -0.75 0.81
C LYS A 309 -33.51 -0.46 -0.52
N VAL A 310 -33.45 -1.42 -1.43
CA VAL A 310 -34.03 -1.40 -2.77
C VAL A 310 -34.47 -2.83 -3.10
N ASP A 311 -35.05 -3.06 -4.28
CA ASP A 311 -35.23 -4.42 -4.80
C ASP A 311 -33.84 -5.01 -5.07
N GLU A 312 -33.48 -6.05 -4.35
CA GLU A 312 -32.12 -6.59 -4.34
C GLU A 312 -32.13 -8.12 -4.28
N LYS A 313 -31.02 -8.68 -4.71
CA LYS A 313 -30.72 -10.10 -4.72
C LYS A 313 -29.68 -10.42 -3.65
N LEU A 314 -30.04 -11.25 -2.68
CA LEU A 314 -29.12 -11.80 -1.70
C LEU A 314 -28.61 -13.16 -2.18
N ASP A 315 -27.30 -13.24 -2.41
CA ASP A 315 -26.64 -14.47 -2.85
C ASP A 315 -25.59 -14.97 -1.86
N LYS A 316 -25.13 -14.09 -0.95
CA LYS A 316 -24.08 -14.40 0.01
C LYS A 316 -24.39 -13.86 1.40
N ALA A 317 -23.85 -14.57 2.40
CA ALA A 317 -23.76 -14.05 3.75
C ALA A 317 -22.38 -14.30 4.35
N GLY A 318 -22.01 -13.47 5.33
CA GLY A 318 -20.74 -13.58 6.05
C GLY A 318 -20.93 -13.78 7.53
N PHE A 319 -19.96 -14.43 8.16
CA PHE A 319 -19.89 -14.54 9.61
C PHE A 319 -18.45 -14.62 10.10
N MET A 320 -18.24 -14.19 11.32
CA MET A 320 -16.96 -14.38 12.00
C MET A 320 -17.08 -15.49 13.00
N TYR A 321 -16.13 -16.42 12.99
CA TYR A 321 -16.03 -17.52 13.93
C TYR A 321 -14.72 -17.47 14.71
N VAL A 322 -14.82 -17.47 16.03
CA VAL A 322 -13.68 -17.59 16.96
C VAL A 322 -14.09 -18.56 18.06
N GLY A 323 -13.54 -19.75 18.01
CA GLY A 323 -13.81 -20.82 18.97
C GLY A 323 -12.54 -21.36 19.61
N LYS A 324 -12.68 -22.32 20.49
CA LYS A 324 -11.57 -22.87 21.26
C LYS A 324 -10.59 -23.66 20.38
N THR A 325 -11.13 -24.48 19.45
CA THR A 325 -10.32 -25.28 18.52
C THR A 325 -10.20 -24.64 17.14
N GLY A 326 -10.96 -23.57 16.89
CA GLY A 326 -11.10 -22.98 15.56
C GLY A 326 -11.89 -23.84 14.58
N SER A 327 -12.47 -24.96 15.00
CA SER A 327 -13.22 -25.86 14.12
C SER A 327 -14.65 -26.05 14.61
N ALA A 328 -15.61 -25.83 13.73
CA ALA A 328 -17.03 -26.01 14.01
C ALA A 328 -17.81 -26.34 12.74
N ASP A 329 -18.93 -27.01 12.92
CA ASP A 329 -19.94 -27.13 11.88
C ASP A 329 -20.86 -25.89 11.97
N TYR A 330 -21.26 -25.36 10.82
CA TYR A 330 -22.21 -24.25 10.73
C TYR A 330 -23.43 -24.63 9.89
N THR A 331 -24.55 -23.99 10.20
CA THR A 331 -25.72 -23.91 9.33
C THR A 331 -26.12 -22.46 9.20
N LEU A 332 -26.13 -21.93 7.98
CA LEU A 332 -26.47 -20.56 7.65
C LEU A 332 -27.81 -20.59 6.94
N SER A 333 -28.76 -19.75 7.38
CA SER A 333 -30.14 -19.73 6.90
C SER A 333 -30.61 -18.31 6.66
N VAL A 334 -31.39 -18.11 5.61
CA VAL A 334 -32.10 -16.86 5.30
C VAL A 334 -33.57 -17.02 5.57
N TYR A 335 -34.16 -16.06 6.29
CA TYR A 335 -35.59 -16.02 6.56
C TYR A 335 -36.17 -14.68 6.12
N THR A 336 -37.33 -14.70 5.50
CA THR A 336 -38.21 -13.55 5.23
C THR A 336 -39.43 -13.57 6.17
N ASP A 337 -40.34 -12.60 6.08
CA ASP A 337 -41.48 -12.44 6.96
C ASP A 337 -41.11 -12.42 8.47
N VAL A 338 -40.01 -11.86 8.80
CA VAL A 338 -39.49 -11.75 10.17
C VAL A 338 -40.10 -10.56 10.93
N SER A 339 -40.12 -10.65 12.25
CA SER A 339 -40.64 -9.57 13.10
C SER A 339 -39.58 -8.98 14.02
N ASP A 340 -39.87 -7.83 14.65
CA ASP A 340 -38.98 -7.20 15.62
C ASP A 340 -38.81 -8.01 16.92
N SER A 341 -39.55 -9.07 17.12
CA SER A 341 -39.50 -9.95 18.30
C SER A 341 -39.01 -11.37 17.99
N ASP A 342 -39.00 -11.77 16.74
CA ASP A 342 -38.60 -13.11 16.30
C ASP A 342 -37.85 -13.02 14.95
N PRO A 343 -36.55 -13.37 14.90
CA PRO A 343 -35.78 -13.36 13.68
C PRO A 343 -36.06 -14.56 12.77
N ILE A 344 -36.98 -15.43 13.12
CA ILE A 344 -37.35 -16.62 12.36
C ILE A 344 -38.73 -16.41 11.72
N GLY A 345 -38.74 -16.46 10.41
CA GLY A 345 -39.93 -16.35 9.60
C GLY A 345 -40.02 -17.49 8.59
N VAL A 346 -40.24 -17.18 7.33
CA VAL A 346 -40.26 -18.16 6.23
C VAL A 346 -38.82 -18.47 5.84
N LEU A 347 -38.43 -19.74 5.84
CA LEU A 347 -37.11 -20.18 5.40
C LEU A 347 -37.04 -20.12 3.86
N GLU A 348 -36.18 -19.26 3.33
CA GLU A 348 -35.96 -19.12 1.89
C GLU A 348 -34.85 -20.03 1.39
N THR A 349 -33.68 -19.98 2.05
CA THR A 349 -32.53 -20.82 1.66
C THR A 349 -31.71 -21.17 2.87
N GLN A 350 -30.97 -22.27 2.76
CA GLN A 350 -30.11 -22.78 3.85
C GLN A 350 -28.89 -23.50 3.28
N ILE A 351 -27.74 -23.29 3.89
CA ILE A 351 -26.52 -24.04 3.60
C ILE A 351 -25.84 -24.49 4.90
N SER A 352 -25.23 -25.68 4.87
CA SER A 352 -24.43 -26.19 5.98
C SER A 352 -23.01 -26.50 5.51
N GLY A 353 -22.05 -26.26 6.37
CA GLY A 353 -20.63 -26.51 6.11
C GLY A 353 -19.86 -26.63 7.42
N SER A 354 -18.53 -26.55 7.28
CA SER A 354 -17.63 -26.57 8.45
C SER A 354 -16.52 -25.55 8.26
N VAL A 355 -16.14 -24.90 9.35
CA VAL A 355 -14.92 -24.12 9.43
C VAL A 355 -13.83 -24.94 10.09
N SER A 356 -12.57 -24.73 9.71
CA SER A 356 -11.43 -25.47 10.22
C SER A 356 -10.38 -24.57 10.89
N ALA A 357 -10.68 -23.30 11.02
CA ALA A 357 -9.85 -22.29 11.68
C ALA A 357 -10.72 -21.12 12.19
N ASN A 358 -10.20 -20.37 13.16
CA ASN A 358 -10.76 -19.08 13.47
C ASN A 358 -10.62 -18.15 12.26
N GLY A 359 -11.64 -17.34 12.00
CA GLY A 359 -11.62 -16.46 10.85
C GLY A 359 -12.96 -15.78 10.57
N PHE A 360 -12.96 -14.99 9.52
CA PHE A 360 -14.15 -14.49 8.85
C PHE A 360 -14.38 -15.31 7.58
N TYR A 361 -15.61 -15.61 7.29
CA TYR A 361 -16.01 -16.43 6.13
C TYR A 361 -17.22 -15.84 5.45
N THR A 362 -17.20 -15.81 4.13
CA THR A 362 -18.40 -15.63 3.32
C THR A 362 -18.84 -16.96 2.72
N VAL A 363 -20.10 -17.11 2.51
CA VAL A 363 -20.72 -18.35 2.00
C VAL A 363 -21.78 -17.96 0.96
N ASP A 364 -21.63 -18.53 -0.24
CA ASP A 364 -22.64 -18.40 -1.28
C ASP A 364 -23.83 -19.30 -0.96
N PHE A 365 -25.04 -18.78 -1.13
CA PHE A 365 -26.25 -19.59 -1.02
C PHE A 365 -26.48 -20.40 -2.29
N PRO A 366 -27.10 -21.59 -2.18
CA PRO A 366 -27.36 -22.43 -3.36
C PRO A 366 -28.41 -21.82 -4.30
N GLU A 367 -29.24 -20.93 -3.78
CA GLU A 367 -30.30 -20.21 -4.51
C GLU A 367 -30.32 -18.76 -4.04
N ASP A 368 -30.49 -17.84 -4.98
CA ASP A 368 -30.61 -16.41 -4.71
C ASP A 368 -31.94 -16.12 -4.04
N VAL A 369 -31.96 -15.24 -3.06
CA VAL A 369 -33.19 -14.75 -2.42
C VAL A 369 -33.48 -13.35 -2.94
N LEU A 370 -34.66 -13.17 -3.56
CA LEU A 370 -35.11 -11.87 -4.04
C LEU A 370 -35.81 -11.14 -2.87
N LEU A 371 -35.39 -9.90 -2.63
CA LEU A 371 -35.88 -9.06 -1.55
C LEU A 371 -36.52 -7.80 -2.15
N GLU A 372 -37.73 -7.43 -1.70
CA GLU A 372 -38.38 -6.17 -2.10
C GLU A 372 -37.87 -5.00 -1.23
N GLU A 373 -37.87 -3.77 -1.79
CA GLU A 373 -37.55 -2.57 -1.01
C GLU A 373 -38.38 -2.46 0.28
N GLY A 374 -37.71 -2.33 1.43
CA GLY A 374 -38.39 -2.25 2.74
C GLY A 374 -38.69 -3.60 3.38
N GLU A 375 -38.42 -4.72 2.70
CA GLU A 375 -38.63 -6.05 3.25
C GLU A 375 -37.64 -6.35 4.36
N LYS A 376 -38.13 -6.92 5.47
CA LYS A 376 -37.30 -7.41 6.56
C LYS A 376 -36.92 -8.86 6.34
N TYR A 377 -35.64 -9.14 6.47
CA TYR A 377 -35.12 -10.49 6.38
C TYR A 377 -34.07 -10.74 7.47
N SER A 378 -33.78 -11.97 7.78
CA SER A 378 -32.72 -12.33 8.71
C SER A 378 -31.74 -13.32 8.13
N ILE A 379 -30.48 -13.15 8.54
CA ILE A 379 -29.42 -14.15 8.38
C ILE A 379 -29.21 -14.79 9.75
N SER A 380 -29.48 -16.09 9.85
CA SER A 380 -29.24 -16.88 11.07
C SER A 380 -28.09 -17.85 10.85
N VAL A 381 -27.18 -17.92 11.80
CA VAL A 381 -26.09 -18.89 11.84
C VAL A 381 -26.20 -19.76 13.10
N LYS A 382 -26.05 -21.07 12.90
CA LYS A 382 -25.88 -22.04 13.98
C LYS A 382 -24.44 -22.50 13.94
N PHE A 383 -23.76 -22.55 15.10
CA PHE A 383 -22.46 -23.21 15.26
C PHE A 383 -22.56 -24.37 16.22
N SER A 384 -21.82 -25.45 15.94
CA SER A 384 -21.76 -26.63 16.77
C SER A 384 -20.44 -27.41 16.61
N GLY A 385 -20.12 -28.27 17.57
CA GLY A 385 -19.03 -29.23 17.43
C GLY A 385 -17.66 -28.77 17.89
N ASP A 386 -17.47 -27.55 18.36
CA ASP A 386 -16.19 -27.12 18.91
C ASP A 386 -15.99 -27.60 20.34
N SER A 387 -15.40 -28.79 20.51
CA SER A 387 -15.12 -29.39 21.81
C SER A 387 -16.36 -29.55 22.71
N GLY A 388 -17.54 -29.76 22.11
CA GLY A 388 -18.81 -29.89 22.80
C GLY A 388 -19.39 -28.54 23.27
N ARG A 389 -19.03 -27.45 22.59
CA ARG A 389 -19.56 -26.11 22.84
C ARG A 389 -19.82 -25.35 21.54
N GLY A 390 -20.84 -24.54 21.53
CA GLY A 390 -21.06 -23.56 20.46
C GLY A 390 -20.42 -22.23 20.83
N TYR A 391 -19.79 -21.59 19.89
CA TYR A 391 -19.17 -20.26 20.03
C TYR A 391 -19.79 -19.29 19.03
N LEU A 392 -20.13 -18.09 19.49
CA LEU A 392 -20.70 -17.02 18.68
C LEU A 392 -19.98 -15.70 19.03
N LEU A 393 -19.46 -15.02 18.03
CA LEU A 393 -18.78 -13.75 18.23
C LEU A 393 -19.79 -12.58 18.24
N ALA A 394 -19.68 -11.77 19.27
CA ALA A 394 -20.44 -10.53 19.38
C ALA A 394 -19.53 -9.37 19.77
N GLU A 395 -19.97 -8.18 19.44
CA GLU A 395 -19.27 -6.94 19.75
C GLU A 395 -19.29 -6.65 21.26
N SER A 396 -18.31 -5.84 21.73
CA SER A 396 -18.32 -5.32 23.11
C SER A 396 -19.24 -4.11 23.20
N ASP A 397 -19.98 -3.99 24.30
CA ASP A 397 -20.83 -2.82 24.61
C ASP A 397 -20.03 -1.52 24.79
N ARG A 398 -18.71 -1.63 25.00
CA ARG A 398 -17.82 -0.46 25.11
C ARG A 398 -17.68 0.28 23.80
N THR A 399 -17.88 -0.38 22.70
CA THR A 399 -17.64 0.15 21.35
C THR A 399 -18.91 0.52 20.61
N SER A 400 -19.96 -0.26 20.76
CA SER A 400 -21.30 0.10 20.29
C SER A 400 -22.36 -0.67 21.08
N LYS A 401 -23.52 -0.07 21.24
CA LYS A 401 -24.67 -0.77 21.81
C LYS A 401 -25.52 -1.32 20.66
N ALA A 402 -25.85 -2.59 20.75
CA ALA A 402 -26.87 -3.18 19.88
C ALA A 402 -28.18 -2.40 20.06
N GLN A 403 -28.88 -2.19 18.95
CA GLN A 403 -30.23 -1.67 18.99
C GLN A 403 -31.21 -2.84 19.02
N SER A 404 -32.33 -2.65 19.74
CA SER A 404 -33.38 -3.65 19.78
C SER A 404 -33.91 -3.91 18.38
N GLY A 405 -34.14 -5.18 18.07
CA GLY A 405 -34.63 -5.60 16.77
C GLY A 405 -33.56 -5.90 15.72
N GLN A 406 -32.25 -5.79 16.09
CA GLN A 406 -31.16 -5.97 15.13
C GLN A 406 -30.46 -7.31 15.27
N SER A 407 -30.05 -7.70 16.48
CA SER A 407 -29.26 -8.91 16.73
C SER A 407 -29.92 -9.79 17.77
N TYR A 408 -29.92 -11.09 17.54
CA TYR A 408 -30.59 -12.07 18.39
C TYR A 408 -29.67 -13.26 18.66
N ILE A 409 -29.79 -13.85 19.85
CA ILE A 409 -29.10 -15.08 20.26
C ILE A 409 -30.08 -16.12 20.74
N SER A 410 -29.77 -17.41 20.51
CA SER A 410 -30.56 -18.53 20.98
C SER A 410 -29.65 -19.72 21.31
N LEU A 411 -29.99 -20.48 22.36
CA LEU A 411 -29.29 -21.74 22.69
C LEU A 411 -29.92 -22.97 22.02
N ASN A 412 -31.14 -22.85 21.52
CA ASN A 412 -31.89 -24.00 20.97
C ASN A 412 -32.58 -23.72 19.62
N GLY A 413 -32.40 -22.52 19.06
CA GLY A 413 -33.00 -22.10 17.79
C GLY A 413 -34.52 -21.86 17.84
N LYS A 414 -35.15 -21.92 19.03
CA LYS A 414 -36.60 -21.75 19.23
C LYS A 414 -36.97 -20.52 20.05
N TYR A 415 -36.19 -20.20 21.02
CA TYR A 415 -36.38 -19.04 21.90
C TYR A 415 -35.23 -18.09 21.66
N TRP A 416 -35.56 -16.90 21.17
CA TRP A 416 -34.60 -15.88 20.78
C TRP A 416 -34.60 -14.73 21.78
N SER A 417 -33.41 -14.31 22.16
CA SER A 417 -33.20 -13.13 23.00
C SER A 417 -32.67 -12.00 22.14
N ASP A 418 -33.38 -10.88 22.14
CA ASP A 418 -32.94 -9.65 21.49
C ASP A 418 -31.80 -9.04 22.30
N VAL A 419 -30.62 -8.98 21.71
CA VAL A 419 -29.38 -8.46 22.33
C VAL A 419 -29.51 -6.98 22.71
N GLY A 420 -30.26 -6.21 21.90
CA GLY A 420 -30.46 -4.77 22.12
C GLY A 420 -31.54 -4.43 23.12
N ALA A 421 -32.43 -5.37 23.48
CA ALA A 421 -33.51 -5.12 24.43
C ALA A 421 -33.06 -5.18 25.88
N ASP A 422 -32.01 -5.97 26.18
CA ASP A 422 -31.49 -6.10 27.54
C ASP A 422 -30.42 -5.05 27.82
N LYS A 423 -30.70 -4.15 28.78
CA LYS A 423 -29.80 -3.06 29.18
C LYS A 423 -28.72 -3.52 30.19
N THR A 424 -28.76 -4.76 30.64
CA THR A 424 -27.89 -5.30 31.68
C THR A 424 -26.72 -6.12 31.10
N ASP A 425 -26.81 -6.62 29.86
CA ASP A 425 -25.78 -7.41 29.23
C ASP A 425 -24.85 -6.54 28.38
N SER A 426 -23.57 -6.78 28.56
CA SER A 426 -22.46 -6.02 27.94
C SER A 426 -22.13 -6.53 26.54
N ILE A 427 -23.12 -6.96 25.78
CA ILE A 427 -22.93 -7.55 24.45
C ILE A 427 -23.49 -6.60 23.39
N GLY A 428 -22.69 -6.34 22.35
CA GLY A 428 -23.07 -5.59 21.18
C GLY A 428 -23.62 -6.48 20.05
N SER A 429 -23.61 -5.96 18.85
CA SER A 429 -24.13 -6.65 17.68
C SER A 429 -23.30 -7.88 17.29
N LEU A 430 -23.93 -8.84 16.64
CA LEU A 430 -23.28 -10.05 16.13
C LEU A 430 -22.53 -9.77 14.82
N PHE A 431 -21.42 -10.48 14.62
CA PHE A 431 -20.65 -10.45 13.37
C PHE A 431 -21.28 -11.38 12.32
N ILE A 432 -22.45 -10.99 11.84
CA ILE A 432 -23.22 -11.63 10.78
C ILE A 432 -23.53 -10.58 9.73
N TYR A 433 -23.32 -10.91 8.47
CA TYR A 433 -23.35 -10.00 7.33
C TYR A 433 -24.27 -10.56 6.24
N ALA A 434 -24.89 -9.66 5.48
CA ALA A 434 -25.55 -10.00 4.25
C ALA A 434 -24.95 -9.16 3.11
N TYR A 435 -24.81 -9.76 1.94
CA TYR A 435 -24.27 -9.14 0.74
C TYR A 435 -25.29 -9.28 -0.36
N THR A 436 -25.65 -8.16 -0.98
CA THR A 436 -26.72 -8.14 -1.99
C THR A 436 -26.33 -7.27 -3.18
N ASP A 437 -26.89 -7.60 -4.33
CA ASP A 437 -26.79 -6.78 -5.54
C ASP A 437 -28.16 -6.22 -5.92
N ASP A 438 -28.20 -4.99 -6.43
CA ASP A 438 -29.43 -4.35 -6.91
C ASP A 438 -29.98 -5.11 -8.13
N ILE A 439 -31.28 -5.41 -8.16
CA ILE A 439 -31.90 -6.13 -9.27
C ILE A 439 -32.00 -5.27 -10.54
N ALA A 440 -32.18 -3.97 -10.38
CA ALA A 440 -32.23 -3.03 -11.49
C ALA A 440 -30.83 -2.56 -11.88
N LYS A 441 -30.54 -2.48 -13.19
CA LYS A 441 -29.30 -1.83 -13.66
C LYS A 441 -29.28 -0.41 -13.14
N PRO A 442 -28.22 0.02 -12.47
CA PRO A 442 -28.15 1.35 -11.87
C PRO A 442 -28.25 2.45 -12.94
N ASP A 443 -28.98 3.50 -12.63
CA ASP A 443 -29.07 4.69 -13.47
C ASP A 443 -27.74 5.46 -13.46
N LYS A 444 -27.08 5.52 -14.60
CA LYS A 444 -25.80 6.22 -14.81
C LYS A 444 -25.95 7.70 -15.17
N SER A 445 -27.15 8.21 -15.34
CA SER A 445 -27.42 9.56 -15.85
C SER A 445 -26.84 10.66 -14.97
N SER A 446 -26.80 10.45 -13.66
CA SER A 446 -26.21 11.38 -12.70
C SER A 446 -24.68 11.47 -12.85
N LEU A 447 -24.00 10.36 -13.05
CA LEU A 447 -22.56 10.30 -13.31
C LEU A 447 -22.20 10.89 -14.68
N GLU A 448 -23.01 10.60 -15.73
CA GLU A 448 -22.85 11.22 -17.05
C GLU A 448 -22.95 12.76 -16.97
N THR A 449 -23.94 13.25 -16.22
CA THR A 449 -24.11 14.69 -15.98
C THR A 449 -22.92 15.30 -15.25
N THR A 450 -22.43 14.61 -14.23
CA THR A 450 -21.26 15.04 -13.44
C THR A 450 -20.00 15.03 -14.31
N LEU A 451 -19.77 13.98 -15.09
CA LEU A 451 -18.65 13.90 -16.02
C LEU A 451 -18.72 14.96 -17.14
N ALA A 452 -19.89 15.26 -17.68
CA ALA A 452 -20.06 16.34 -18.65
C ALA A 452 -19.74 17.71 -18.05
N LYS A 453 -20.02 17.91 -16.76
CA LYS A 453 -19.75 19.17 -16.05
C LYS A 453 -18.29 19.34 -15.66
N TYR A 454 -17.65 18.31 -15.15
CA TYR A 454 -16.34 18.41 -14.51
C TYR A 454 -15.23 17.63 -15.24
N GLY A 455 -15.56 16.74 -16.15
CA GLY A 455 -14.62 15.77 -16.73
C GLY A 455 -13.56 16.36 -17.67
N THR A 456 -13.60 17.68 -17.92
CA THR A 456 -12.56 18.43 -18.67
C THR A 456 -11.87 19.47 -17.79
N LEU A 457 -12.20 19.53 -16.51
CA LEU A 457 -11.60 20.45 -15.56
C LEU A 457 -10.18 19.96 -15.24
N ALA A 458 -9.21 20.86 -15.35
CA ALA A 458 -7.82 20.55 -14.99
C ALA A 458 -7.74 20.10 -13.53
N GLY A 459 -6.96 19.05 -13.25
CA GLY A 459 -6.86 18.44 -11.93
C GLY A 459 -7.93 17.39 -11.60
N CYS A 460 -8.89 17.17 -12.51
CA CYS A 460 -9.92 16.12 -12.36
C CYS A 460 -9.72 14.95 -13.33
N GLU A 461 -8.58 14.86 -14.02
CA GLU A 461 -8.36 13.91 -15.13
C GLU A 461 -8.45 12.44 -14.65
N ARG A 462 -7.91 12.14 -13.48
CA ARG A 462 -7.93 10.79 -12.90
C ARG A 462 -9.36 10.36 -12.59
N GLU A 463 -10.11 11.19 -11.88
CA GLU A 463 -11.48 10.94 -11.47
C GLU A 463 -12.42 10.91 -12.69
N ALA A 464 -12.16 11.77 -13.66
CA ALA A 464 -12.89 11.75 -14.94
C ALA A 464 -12.62 10.46 -15.74
N ASN A 465 -11.38 9.96 -15.74
CA ASN A 465 -11.05 8.68 -16.37
C ASN A 465 -11.68 7.50 -15.63
N ASN A 466 -11.70 7.54 -14.30
CA ASN A 466 -12.43 6.55 -13.51
C ASN A 466 -13.94 6.59 -13.82
N ALA A 467 -14.54 7.77 -13.83
CA ALA A 467 -15.95 7.95 -14.19
C ALA A 467 -16.28 7.40 -15.60
N ARG A 468 -15.37 7.61 -16.57
CA ARG A 468 -15.52 7.04 -17.94
C ARG A 468 -15.46 5.51 -17.95
N LYS A 469 -14.58 4.90 -17.15
CA LYS A 469 -14.50 3.45 -17.01
C LYS A 469 -15.81 2.89 -16.44
N VAL A 470 -16.30 3.47 -15.34
CA VAL A 470 -17.55 3.08 -14.69
C VAL A 470 -18.75 3.24 -15.64
N LEU A 471 -18.80 4.33 -16.42
CA LEU A 471 -19.85 4.51 -17.44
C LEU A 471 -19.80 3.46 -18.56
N ALA A 472 -18.60 3.03 -18.94
CA ALA A 472 -18.41 2.03 -19.99
C ALA A 472 -18.63 0.59 -19.50
N ASP A 473 -18.53 0.33 -18.21
CA ASP A 473 -18.78 -0.98 -17.63
C ASP A 473 -20.28 -1.26 -17.53
N GLU A 474 -20.77 -2.25 -18.28
CA GLU A 474 -22.18 -2.64 -18.25
C GLU A 474 -22.63 -3.25 -16.91
N ASN A 475 -21.66 -3.71 -16.11
CA ASN A 475 -21.88 -4.34 -14.81
C ASN A 475 -21.55 -3.42 -13.64
N ALA A 476 -21.25 -2.13 -13.90
CA ALA A 476 -20.94 -1.19 -12.85
C ALA A 476 -22.08 -1.12 -11.84
N SER A 477 -21.73 -1.33 -10.57
CA SER A 477 -22.69 -1.30 -9.47
C SER A 477 -23.15 0.12 -9.15
N LYS A 478 -24.22 0.26 -8.39
CA LYS A 478 -24.70 1.55 -7.88
C LYS A 478 -23.65 2.23 -7.02
N ASN A 479 -22.87 1.43 -6.28
CA ASN A 479 -21.76 1.93 -5.47
C ASN A 479 -20.64 2.49 -6.34
N ASP A 480 -20.26 1.81 -7.43
CA ASP A 480 -19.24 2.30 -8.35
C ASP A 480 -19.63 3.63 -8.97
N ILE A 481 -20.88 3.74 -9.42
CA ILE A 481 -21.45 4.96 -9.99
C ILE A 481 -21.45 6.08 -8.96
N SER A 482 -21.97 5.82 -7.75
CA SER A 482 -22.03 6.80 -6.67
C SER A 482 -20.64 7.24 -6.21
N ASN A 483 -19.72 6.31 -6.14
CA ASN A 483 -18.34 6.58 -5.73
C ASN A 483 -17.60 7.38 -6.80
N ALA A 484 -17.68 6.97 -8.06
CA ALA A 484 -17.06 7.71 -9.16
C ALA A 484 -17.62 9.14 -9.26
N GLN A 485 -18.92 9.29 -9.01
CA GLN A 485 -19.57 10.61 -8.99
C GLN A 485 -19.07 11.46 -7.82
N LYS A 486 -19.02 10.92 -6.61
CA LYS A 486 -18.54 11.63 -5.41
C LYS A 486 -17.11 12.07 -5.55
N LEU A 487 -16.24 11.18 -6.04
CA LEU A 487 -14.83 11.50 -6.25
C LEU A 487 -14.64 12.61 -7.27
N LEU A 488 -15.37 12.57 -8.38
CA LEU A 488 -15.29 13.62 -9.41
C LEU A 488 -15.84 14.95 -8.93
N ILE A 489 -16.92 14.96 -8.13
CA ILE A 489 -17.45 16.17 -7.49
C ILE A 489 -16.44 16.73 -6.49
N SER A 490 -15.87 15.88 -5.63
CA SER A 490 -14.89 16.31 -4.63
C SER A 490 -13.66 16.92 -5.29
N ALA A 491 -13.10 16.25 -6.31
CA ALA A 491 -11.98 16.79 -7.07
C ALA A 491 -12.33 18.13 -7.75
N ALA A 492 -13.55 18.28 -8.26
CA ALA A 492 -14.00 19.52 -8.89
C ALA A 492 -14.22 20.65 -7.89
N GLU A 493 -14.72 20.36 -6.71
CA GLU A 493 -14.88 21.35 -5.62
C GLU A 493 -13.49 21.85 -5.16
N GLU A 494 -12.50 20.97 -5.11
CA GLU A 494 -11.11 21.35 -4.83
C GLU A 494 -10.51 22.24 -5.91
N GLN A 495 -11.02 22.21 -7.16
CA GLN A 495 -10.55 22.99 -8.30
C GLN A 495 -11.26 24.35 -8.46
N ASP A 496 -12.38 24.61 -7.82
CA ASP A 496 -13.20 25.82 -8.01
C ASP A 496 -12.45 27.13 -7.69
N GLU A 497 -11.26 27.02 -7.06
CA GLU A 497 -10.35 28.12 -6.78
C GLU A 497 -8.94 27.92 -7.37
N ALA A 498 -8.79 27.09 -8.40
CA ALA A 498 -7.50 26.85 -9.02
C ALA A 498 -6.87 28.13 -9.57
N LEU A 499 -5.58 28.32 -9.28
CA LEU A 499 -4.76 29.38 -9.87
C LEU A 499 -3.97 28.81 -11.05
N VAL A 500 -4.17 29.36 -12.24
CA VAL A 500 -3.46 28.96 -13.46
C VAL A 500 -2.31 29.95 -13.72
N ILE A 501 -1.09 29.43 -13.83
CA ILE A 501 0.13 30.22 -14.07
C ILE A 501 0.61 29.94 -15.49
N THR A 502 0.66 30.98 -16.31
CA THR A 502 1.17 30.95 -17.69
C THR A 502 2.26 31.99 -17.96
N THR A 503 2.54 32.86 -16.97
CA THR A 503 3.54 33.95 -17.12
C THR A 503 4.36 34.14 -15.85
N GLU A 504 5.58 34.71 -16.00
CA GLU A 504 6.44 35.09 -14.88
C GLU A 504 5.71 36.01 -13.87
N ALA A 505 4.90 36.94 -14.37
CA ALA A 505 4.15 37.90 -13.53
C ALA A 505 3.09 37.19 -12.67
N GLN A 506 2.45 36.12 -13.19
CA GLN A 506 1.51 35.31 -12.44
C GLN A 506 2.22 34.48 -11.38
N TRP A 507 3.43 33.96 -11.68
CA TRP A 507 4.26 33.29 -10.68
C TRP A 507 4.57 34.22 -9.50
N GLU A 508 5.04 35.45 -9.76
CA GLU A 508 5.34 36.40 -8.70
C GLU A 508 4.09 36.79 -7.90
N SER A 509 2.93 36.91 -8.58
CA SER A 509 1.65 37.14 -7.91
C SER A 509 1.26 36.01 -6.99
N PHE A 510 1.44 34.76 -7.43
CA PHE A 510 1.19 33.55 -6.63
C PHE A 510 2.11 33.52 -5.40
N ALA A 511 3.43 33.67 -5.57
CA ALA A 511 4.37 33.70 -4.48
C ALA A 511 4.04 34.79 -3.45
N LYS A 512 3.64 35.98 -3.92
CA LYS A 512 3.20 37.09 -3.07
C LYS A 512 1.91 36.78 -2.30
N ARG A 513 0.94 36.13 -2.92
CA ARG A 513 -0.32 35.71 -2.21
C ARG A 513 0.00 34.80 -1.04
N VAL A 514 0.86 33.80 -1.25
CA VAL A 514 1.26 32.90 -0.18
C VAL A 514 2.00 33.66 0.93
N SER A 515 3.00 34.50 0.59
CA SER A 515 3.73 35.28 1.60
C SER A 515 2.86 36.33 2.32
N SER A 516 1.68 36.65 1.78
CA SER A 516 0.69 37.53 2.41
C SER A 516 -0.32 36.76 3.31
N GLY A 517 -0.15 35.46 3.49
CA GLY A 517 -0.95 34.64 4.40
C GLY A 517 -2.01 33.76 3.75
N GLU A 518 -2.11 33.71 2.40
CA GLU A 518 -2.97 32.74 1.73
C GLU A 518 -2.27 31.40 1.62
N SER A 519 -2.70 30.42 2.39
CA SER A 519 -2.02 29.11 2.48
C SER A 519 -2.24 28.20 1.27
N PHE A 520 -3.29 28.44 0.50
CA PHE A 520 -3.78 27.57 -0.58
C PHE A 520 -4.18 26.17 -0.13
N GLU A 521 -4.46 25.97 1.14
CA GLU A 521 -4.90 24.67 1.66
C GLU A 521 -6.13 24.17 0.90
N GLY A 522 -6.08 22.92 0.40
CA GLY A 522 -7.13 22.32 -0.42
C GLY A 522 -7.29 22.90 -1.82
N LYS A 523 -6.41 23.84 -2.28
CA LYS A 523 -6.50 24.49 -3.59
C LYS A 523 -5.42 23.98 -4.53
N LEU A 524 -5.76 23.84 -5.82
CA LEU A 524 -4.80 23.52 -6.87
C LEU A 524 -4.23 24.78 -7.51
N VAL A 525 -2.91 24.76 -7.73
CA VAL A 525 -2.18 25.72 -8.56
C VAL A 525 -1.53 24.98 -9.71
N THR A 526 -1.80 25.34 -10.96
CA THR A 526 -1.23 24.69 -12.13
C THR A 526 -0.28 25.61 -12.88
N LEU A 527 0.81 25.05 -13.39
CA LEU A 527 1.67 25.70 -14.36
C LEU A 527 1.30 25.21 -15.76
N GLU A 528 0.88 26.12 -16.65
CA GLU A 528 0.37 25.81 -17.99
C GLU A 528 1.28 26.37 -19.11
N ALA A 529 2.48 26.82 -18.76
CA ALA A 529 3.49 27.25 -19.72
C ALA A 529 4.90 27.19 -19.12
N ASP A 530 5.89 26.97 -19.98
CA ASP A 530 7.31 27.11 -19.59
C ASP A 530 7.61 28.56 -19.23
N LEU A 531 8.32 28.78 -18.12
CA LEU A 531 8.75 30.10 -17.67
C LEU A 531 10.28 30.23 -17.76
N ASP A 532 10.77 31.31 -18.39
CA ASP A 532 12.22 31.60 -18.48
C ASP A 532 12.52 32.93 -17.83
N PHE A 533 13.08 32.90 -16.65
CA PHE A 533 13.37 34.11 -15.87
C PHE A 533 14.64 34.84 -16.29
N GLY A 534 15.42 34.30 -17.23
CA GLY A 534 16.57 35.02 -17.85
C GLY A 534 17.63 35.46 -16.85
N GLY A 535 17.83 34.75 -15.74
CA GLY A 535 18.77 35.11 -14.66
C GLY A 535 18.22 36.09 -13.62
N LYS A 536 16.93 36.43 -13.67
CA LYS A 536 16.29 37.26 -12.64
C LYS A 536 16.14 36.53 -11.33
N THR A 537 16.22 37.30 -10.25
CA THR A 537 15.84 36.81 -8.92
C THR A 537 14.32 36.75 -8.81
N ILE A 538 13.77 35.63 -8.40
CA ILE A 538 12.35 35.41 -8.18
C ILE A 538 12.05 35.16 -6.71
N SER A 539 10.84 35.48 -6.31
CA SER A 539 10.33 35.21 -4.98
C SER A 539 10.04 33.69 -4.85
N PRO A 540 10.56 33.00 -3.84
CA PRO A 540 10.15 31.66 -3.53
C PRO A 540 8.72 31.66 -2.99
N VAL A 541 8.03 30.53 -3.11
CA VAL A 541 6.68 30.36 -2.60
C VAL A 541 6.71 29.97 -1.13
N GLY A 542 6.06 30.76 -0.27
CA GLY A 542 5.92 30.51 1.15
C GLY A 542 7.14 30.85 1.99
N ASP A 543 6.97 30.86 3.29
CA ASP A 543 7.98 31.01 4.33
C ASP A 543 7.53 30.32 5.62
N SER A 544 8.33 30.38 6.68
CA SER A 544 7.99 29.68 7.95
C SER A 544 6.74 30.21 8.67
N GLU A 545 6.35 31.46 8.41
CA GLU A 545 5.15 32.08 8.97
C GLU A 545 3.93 31.84 8.07
N ASN A 546 4.14 31.81 6.75
CA ASN A 546 3.14 31.67 5.72
C ASN A 546 3.50 30.51 4.78
N PRO A 547 3.40 29.25 5.23
CA PRO A 547 3.74 28.10 4.40
C PRO A 547 2.73 27.89 3.27
N PHE A 548 3.20 27.32 2.17
CA PHE A 548 2.30 26.78 1.16
C PHE A 548 1.73 25.43 1.65
N MET A 549 0.40 25.27 1.55
CA MET A 549 -0.33 24.09 2.03
C MET A 549 -1.25 23.48 0.98
N GLY A 550 -1.17 23.96 -0.28
CA GLY A 550 -2.00 23.51 -1.39
C GLY A 550 -1.35 22.44 -2.25
N TYR A 551 -2.02 22.16 -3.35
CA TYR A 551 -1.53 21.27 -4.41
C TYR A 551 -0.92 22.11 -5.53
N PHE A 552 0.30 21.81 -5.93
CA PHE A 552 0.94 22.42 -7.08
C PHE A 552 1.26 21.38 -8.14
N ASP A 553 0.70 21.55 -9.34
CA ASP A 553 1.04 20.70 -10.49
C ASP A 553 1.78 21.54 -11.55
N GLY A 554 3.03 21.22 -11.77
CA GLY A 554 3.85 21.82 -12.84
C GLY A 554 3.44 21.36 -14.24
N ASN A 555 2.53 20.35 -14.34
CA ASN A 555 1.99 19.84 -15.60
C ASN A 555 3.07 19.51 -16.66
N GLY A 556 4.25 19.09 -16.20
CA GLY A 556 5.42 18.78 -17.03
C GLY A 556 6.13 20.01 -17.59
N HIS A 557 5.72 21.22 -17.24
CA HIS A 557 6.36 22.46 -17.66
C HIS A 557 7.69 22.73 -16.98
N LEU A 558 8.42 23.71 -17.49
CA LEU A 558 9.79 23.99 -17.17
C LEU A 558 9.96 25.43 -16.65
N ILE A 559 10.66 25.57 -15.52
CA ILE A 559 11.16 26.86 -15.03
C ILE A 559 12.66 26.92 -15.31
N LYS A 560 13.11 27.96 -16.04
CA LYS A 560 14.49 28.14 -16.49
C LYS A 560 15.12 29.39 -15.93
N ASN A 561 16.45 29.31 -15.74
CA ASN A 561 17.32 30.46 -15.49
C ASN A 561 16.87 31.34 -14.32
N ALA A 562 16.18 30.78 -13.33
CA ALA A 562 15.74 31.50 -12.15
C ALA A 562 16.85 31.56 -11.10
N VAL A 563 17.01 32.73 -10.44
CA VAL A 563 17.79 32.85 -9.22
C VAL A 563 16.85 32.95 -8.03
N ILE A 564 16.92 31.97 -7.10
CA ILE A 564 16.04 31.89 -5.94
C ILE A 564 16.90 32.12 -4.69
N SER A 565 16.57 33.15 -3.93
CA SER A 565 17.29 33.47 -2.71
C SER A 565 16.35 34.02 -1.66
N SER A 566 16.28 33.34 -0.54
CA SER A 566 15.61 33.80 0.67
C SER A 566 16.53 33.56 1.88
N GLY A 567 16.14 33.99 3.06
CA GLY A 567 16.99 33.87 4.25
C GLY A 567 17.19 32.42 4.69
N GLU A 568 16.38 31.97 5.64
CA GLU A 568 16.58 30.65 6.29
C GLU A 568 16.29 29.48 5.34
N TYR A 569 15.12 29.46 4.66
CA TYR A 569 14.73 28.37 3.76
C TYR A 569 14.62 28.88 2.33
N SER A 570 15.27 28.20 1.38
CA SER A 570 15.27 28.57 -0.04
C SER A 570 14.99 27.38 -0.93
N GLY A 571 14.12 27.56 -1.88
CA GLY A 571 13.71 26.59 -2.90
C GLY A 571 12.68 27.25 -3.80
N LEU A 572 12.24 26.60 -4.87
CA LEU A 572 11.09 27.10 -5.63
C LEU A 572 9.91 27.35 -4.66
N PHE A 573 9.72 26.43 -3.74
CA PHE A 573 8.90 26.59 -2.53
C PHE A 573 9.84 26.70 -1.32
N ALA A 574 9.85 27.85 -0.65
CA ALA A 574 10.74 28.00 0.51
C ALA A 574 10.27 27.13 1.69
N TYR A 575 8.97 27.05 1.91
CA TYR A 575 8.41 26.31 3.03
C TYR A 575 7.04 25.72 2.66
N ILE A 576 6.92 24.40 2.79
CA ILE A 576 5.63 23.70 2.58
C ILE A 576 5.25 22.89 3.81
N LYS A 577 3.95 22.77 4.08
CA LYS A 577 3.42 22.16 5.31
C LYS A 577 2.03 21.57 5.10
N ASN A 578 1.66 20.62 5.99
CA ASN A 578 0.30 20.16 6.21
C ASN A 578 -0.51 19.80 4.95
N GLY A 579 -0.16 18.72 4.28
CA GLY A 579 -0.95 18.26 3.13
C GLY A 579 -0.54 18.87 1.77
N ALA A 580 0.48 19.73 1.75
CA ALA A 580 0.98 20.27 0.48
C ALA A 580 1.60 19.19 -0.41
N GLU A 581 1.32 19.26 -1.70
CA GLU A 581 1.91 18.41 -2.73
C GLU A 581 2.53 19.24 -3.84
N ILE A 582 3.69 18.79 -4.33
CA ILE A 582 4.38 19.41 -5.44
C ILE A 582 4.63 18.34 -6.50
N ASN A 583 3.99 18.51 -7.65
CA ASN A 583 4.02 17.49 -8.70
C ASN A 583 4.51 18.08 -10.04
N ASN A 584 5.15 17.24 -10.86
CA ASN A 584 5.37 17.44 -12.31
C ASN A 584 6.07 18.73 -12.71
N ILE A 585 7.02 19.23 -11.92
CA ILE A 585 7.76 20.46 -12.23
C ILE A 585 9.22 20.18 -12.54
N SER A 586 9.76 20.83 -13.56
CA SER A 586 11.18 20.78 -13.91
C SER A 586 11.85 22.13 -13.77
N LEU A 587 12.99 22.17 -13.10
CA LEU A 587 13.85 23.37 -13.02
C LEU A 587 15.14 23.14 -13.80
N GLN A 588 15.50 24.06 -14.68
CA GLN A 588 16.70 24.01 -15.50
C GLN A 588 17.56 25.25 -15.38
N ASN A 589 18.84 25.05 -15.15
CA ASN A 589 19.81 26.15 -15.03
C ASN A 589 19.43 27.17 -13.95
N CYS A 590 18.79 26.73 -12.86
CA CYS A 590 18.39 27.54 -11.74
C CYS A 590 19.51 27.60 -10.67
N MET A 591 19.54 28.71 -9.92
CA MET A 591 20.44 28.88 -8.79
C MET A 591 19.63 29.14 -7.52
N VAL A 592 19.87 28.33 -6.47
CA VAL A 592 19.18 28.46 -5.19
C VAL A 592 20.18 28.77 -4.08
N LYS A 593 19.92 29.78 -3.25
CA LYS A 593 20.76 30.18 -2.12
C LYS A 593 19.96 30.43 -0.85
N GLY A 594 20.44 29.91 0.31
CA GLY A 594 19.85 30.15 1.64
C GLY A 594 20.56 29.34 2.71
N ASP A 595 20.10 29.34 3.95
CA ASP A 595 20.71 28.52 4.99
C ASP A 595 20.39 27.03 4.76
N TYR A 596 19.12 26.74 4.51
CA TYR A 596 18.60 25.43 4.12
C TYR A 596 18.10 25.53 2.68
N ALA A 597 18.92 25.13 1.73
CA ALA A 597 18.65 25.33 0.31
C ALA A 597 18.32 24.02 -0.39
N GLY A 598 17.16 23.93 -1.04
CA GLY A 598 16.74 22.82 -1.90
C GLY A 598 16.28 23.34 -3.27
N GLY A 599 16.59 22.59 -4.33
CA GLY A 599 16.21 23.01 -5.69
C GLY A 599 14.71 23.24 -5.84
N ILE A 600 13.90 22.33 -5.30
CA ILE A 600 12.44 22.39 -5.32
C ILE A 600 11.90 22.98 -4.01
N VAL A 601 12.30 22.44 -2.85
CA VAL A 601 11.75 22.81 -1.55
C VAL A 601 12.86 23.13 -0.56
N GLY A 602 12.79 24.27 0.11
CA GLY A 602 13.70 24.65 1.18
C GLY A 602 13.46 23.85 2.45
N PHE A 603 12.23 23.92 3.00
CA PHE A 603 11.76 23.09 4.12
C PHE A 603 10.53 22.29 3.73
N TYR A 604 10.63 20.99 3.87
CA TYR A 604 9.61 20.03 3.47
C TYR A 604 8.93 19.37 4.68
N GLN A 605 7.66 19.70 4.88
CA GLN A 605 6.75 19.06 5.81
C GLN A 605 5.39 18.85 5.12
N GLY A 606 5.40 18.39 3.87
CA GLY A 606 4.23 18.16 3.03
C GLY A 606 3.85 16.69 2.91
N THR A 607 2.89 16.42 2.04
CA THR A 607 2.41 15.06 1.72
C THR A 607 3.34 14.37 0.73
N ALA A 608 3.50 14.95 -0.46
CA ALA A 608 4.30 14.34 -1.51
C ALA A 608 5.05 15.37 -2.35
N ILE A 609 6.23 14.97 -2.84
CA ILE A 609 6.92 15.58 -3.98
C ILE A 609 7.06 14.49 -5.03
N LYS A 610 6.37 14.65 -6.17
CA LYS A 610 6.32 13.62 -7.20
C LYS A 610 6.72 14.18 -8.56
N ALA A 611 7.49 13.39 -9.31
CA ALA A 611 7.83 13.67 -10.70
C ALA A 611 8.51 15.05 -10.90
N CYS A 612 9.29 15.49 -9.92
CA CYS A 612 9.98 16.78 -9.96
C CYS A 612 11.44 16.62 -10.36
N THR A 613 11.97 17.56 -11.16
CA THR A 613 13.36 17.53 -11.57
C THR A 613 14.08 18.83 -11.30
N PHE A 614 15.35 18.74 -10.92
CA PHE A 614 16.21 19.87 -10.69
C PHE A 614 17.55 19.72 -11.43
N ASP A 615 17.90 20.71 -12.26
CA ASP A 615 19.20 20.84 -12.89
C ASP A 615 19.73 22.25 -12.65
N GLY A 616 20.70 22.39 -11.75
CA GLY A 616 21.17 23.69 -11.37
C GLY A 616 22.22 23.69 -10.27
N THR A 617 22.35 24.83 -9.59
CA THR A 617 23.28 25.02 -8.47
C THR A 617 22.50 25.32 -7.20
N VAL A 618 22.83 24.65 -6.12
CA VAL A 618 22.28 24.91 -4.78
C VAL A 618 23.43 25.28 -3.85
N SER A 619 23.24 26.34 -3.09
CA SER A 619 24.22 26.82 -2.11
C SER A 619 23.53 27.12 -0.79
N GLY A 620 23.72 26.23 0.21
CA GLY A 620 23.21 26.39 1.58
C GLY A 620 24.34 26.64 2.57
N GLU A 621 24.10 27.47 3.58
CA GLU A 621 25.08 27.64 4.67
C GLU A 621 25.05 26.48 5.65
N VAL A 622 23.89 25.85 5.86
CA VAL A 622 23.70 24.72 6.78
C VAL A 622 23.53 23.42 6.01
N TYR A 623 22.50 23.35 5.14
CA TYR A 623 22.25 22.18 4.30
C TYR A 623 21.97 22.57 2.86
N SER A 624 22.42 21.74 1.93
CA SER A 624 22.10 21.84 0.51
C SER A 624 21.64 20.50 -0.05
N GLY A 625 20.50 20.48 -0.72
CA GLY A 625 20.00 19.31 -1.44
C GLY A 625 19.50 19.69 -2.82
N GLY A 626 19.70 18.80 -3.80
CA GLY A 626 19.25 19.06 -5.17
C GLY A 626 17.74 19.21 -5.30
N VAL A 627 16.97 18.55 -4.44
CA VAL A 627 15.51 18.66 -4.40
C VAL A 627 15.04 19.33 -3.13
N ILE A 628 15.50 18.90 -1.97
CA ILE A 628 15.03 19.35 -0.66
C ILE A 628 16.21 19.86 0.17
N GLY A 629 16.09 21.05 0.77
CA GLY A 629 17.07 21.59 1.71
C GLY A 629 17.02 20.87 3.06
N ARG A 630 15.86 20.83 3.69
CA ARG A 630 15.61 20.14 4.95
C ARG A 630 14.25 19.45 4.95
N GLN A 631 14.22 18.17 5.32
CA GLN A 631 13.01 17.37 5.41
C GLN A 631 12.58 17.16 6.85
N SER A 632 11.28 17.27 7.11
CA SER A 632 10.65 16.89 8.36
C SER A 632 9.74 15.67 8.21
N CYS A 633 8.97 15.58 7.12
CA CYS A 633 8.15 14.40 6.80
C CYS A 633 7.82 14.39 5.30
N GLY A 634 7.02 13.41 4.86
CA GLY A 634 6.48 13.30 3.49
C GLY A 634 7.23 12.33 2.59
N ILE A 635 6.66 12.08 1.42
CA ILE A 635 7.11 11.09 0.43
C ILE A 635 7.72 11.80 -0.78
N ILE A 636 8.77 11.23 -1.35
CA ILE A 636 9.40 11.70 -2.58
C ILE A 636 9.40 10.56 -3.58
N THR A 637 8.77 10.76 -4.73
CA THR A 637 8.70 9.72 -5.76
C THR A 637 9.07 10.27 -7.13
N GLU A 638 9.75 9.45 -7.93
CA GLU A 638 10.02 9.74 -9.35
C GLU A 638 10.73 11.08 -9.60
N CYS A 639 11.50 11.56 -8.65
CA CYS A 639 12.21 12.82 -8.76
C CYS A 639 13.65 12.63 -9.27
N SER A 640 14.22 13.64 -9.92
CA SER A 640 15.62 13.61 -10.31
C SER A 640 16.37 14.90 -9.97
N SER A 641 17.66 14.75 -9.65
CA SER A 641 18.55 15.87 -9.32
C SER A 641 19.83 15.77 -10.10
N ASN A 642 20.17 16.82 -10.84
CA ASN A 642 21.48 17.04 -11.46
C ASN A 642 22.13 18.29 -10.85
N LEU A 643 22.75 18.11 -9.70
CA LEU A 643 23.42 19.18 -8.98
C LEU A 643 24.78 19.47 -9.63
N ARG A 644 25.02 20.70 -10.11
CA ARG A 644 26.24 21.05 -10.86
C ARG A 644 27.38 21.50 -9.97
N GLU A 645 27.10 22.36 -8.99
CA GLU A 645 28.07 22.83 -8.00
C GLU A 645 27.39 23.07 -6.66
N ASN A 646 28.15 22.91 -5.59
CA ASN A 646 27.65 23.08 -4.25
C ASN A 646 28.75 23.59 -3.31
N SER A 647 28.42 24.56 -2.48
CA SER A 647 29.36 25.25 -1.60
C SER A 647 29.04 25.15 -0.11
N SER A 648 28.13 24.23 0.29
CA SER A 648 27.73 24.11 1.70
C SER A 648 28.60 23.14 2.50
N ALA A 649 28.53 23.27 3.83
CA ALA A 649 29.23 22.41 4.76
C ALA A 649 28.67 20.97 4.74
N ILE A 650 27.38 20.80 4.45
CA ILE A 650 26.72 19.50 4.32
C ILE A 650 25.89 19.53 3.03
N THR A 651 26.28 18.69 2.09
CA THR A 651 25.72 18.62 0.75
C THR A 651 25.34 17.21 0.43
N ASN A 652 24.12 17.04 -0.03
CA ASN A 652 23.64 15.80 -0.61
C ASN A 652 23.04 16.06 -1.99
N ALA A 653 23.10 15.07 -2.85
CA ALA A 653 22.60 15.22 -4.22
C ALA A 653 21.07 15.43 -4.27
N PHE A 654 20.36 14.99 -3.25
CA PHE A 654 18.89 15.01 -3.22
C PHE A 654 18.33 15.78 -2.02
N ILE A 655 18.60 15.33 -0.80
CA ILE A 655 18.12 15.93 0.46
C ILE A 655 19.30 16.43 1.28
N GLY A 656 19.37 17.71 1.55
CA GLY A 656 20.45 18.35 2.29
C GLY A 656 20.52 17.87 3.75
N GLY A 657 19.39 17.87 4.44
CA GLY A 657 19.30 17.45 5.83
C GLY A 657 17.89 17.07 6.22
N ARG A 658 17.74 16.45 7.40
CA ARG A 658 16.44 16.05 7.95
C ARG A 658 16.34 16.32 9.43
N ASP A 659 15.13 16.40 9.95
CA ASP A 659 14.88 16.50 11.38
C ASP A 659 15.28 15.20 12.09
N ILE A 660 15.79 15.32 13.32
CA ILE A 660 16.24 14.17 14.12
C ILE A 660 15.11 13.17 14.35
N ALA A 661 13.87 13.64 14.34
CA ALA A 661 12.68 12.80 14.53
C ALA A 661 12.36 11.92 13.30
N VAL A 662 12.86 12.24 12.11
CA VAL A 662 12.61 11.46 10.89
C VAL A 662 13.67 10.37 10.78
N SER A 663 13.28 9.13 11.04
CA SER A 663 14.17 7.98 11.00
C SER A 663 14.44 7.46 9.59
N VAL A 664 13.51 7.66 8.67
CA VAL A 664 13.55 7.12 7.30
C VAL A 664 13.15 8.20 6.30
N VAL A 665 13.79 8.18 5.15
CA VAL A 665 13.42 9.01 4.00
C VAL A 665 12.62 8.14 3.04
N ASN A 666 11.37 8.48 2.84
CA ASN A 666 10.53 7.82 1.85
C ASN A 666 10.80 8.41 0.47
N ALA A 667 11.77 7.85 -0.25
CA ALA A 667 12.13 8.26 -1.60
C ALA A 667 12.17 7.05 -2.54
N TYR A 668 11.28 7.00 -3.50
CA TYR A 668 11.11 5.88 -4.42
C TYR A 668 11.31 6.32 -5.87
N GLY A 669 12.00 5.50 -6.68
CA GLY A 669 12.22 5.82 -8.09
C GLY A 669 13.00 7.11 -8.34
N CYS A 670 13.80 7.58 -7.38
CA CYS A 670 14.52 8.84 -7.44
C CYS A 670 15.94 8.68 -7.98
N TYR A 671 16.45 9.68 -8.72
CA TYR A 671 17.74 9.63 -9.41
C TYR A 671 18.55 10.89 -9.23
N SER A 672 19.86 10.74 -8.99
CA SER A 672 20.78 11.86 -8.91
C SER A 672 22.08 11.58 -9.64
N ASN A 673 22.83 12.65 -9.99
CA ASN A 673 24.16 12.55 -10.60
C ASN A 673 25.27 12.22 -9.59
N ASP A 674 24.98 12.24 -8.30
CA ASP A 674 25.91 11.92 -7.22
C ASP A 674 25.23 11.10 -6.12
N SER A 675 26.02 10.55 -5.19
CA SER A 675 25.50 9.79 -4.05
C SER A 675 24.86 10.72 -3.01
N ASP A 676 23.73 10.29 -2.46
CA ASP A 676 23.08 10.91 -1.31
C ASP A 676 23.18 9.98 -0.11
N SER A 677 23.60 10.52 1.03
CA SER A 677 23.73 9.74 2.26
C SER A 677 22.40 9.54 3.00
N LEU A 678 21.36 10.28 2.61
CA LEU A 678 20.04 10.27 3.25
C LEU A 678 18.96 9.56 2.43
N VAL A 679 19.24 9.28 1.16
CA VAL A 679 18.36 8.52 0.27
C VAL A 679 19.03 7.19 0.00
N SER A 680 18.48 6.13 0.55
CA SER A 680 18.97 4.77 0.27
C SER A 680 18.58 4.38 -1.11
N SER A 681 19.40 4.64 -2.08
CA SER A 681 18.92 4.50 -3.17
C SER A 681 19.21 3.81 -4.34
N LEU A 682 18.64 3.65 -5.26
CA LEU A 682 18.78 3.51 -6.69
C LEU A 682 19.76 4.55 -7.30
N SER A 683 20.57 5.17 -6.50
CA SER A 683 21.63 6.08 -6.89
C SER A 683 22.82 5.32 -7.45
N ALA A 684 22.67 4.69 -8.60
CA ALA A 684 23.88 4.42 -9.37
C ALA A 684 24.44 5.77 -9.84
N LYS A 685 25.75 5.99 -9.65
CA LYS A 685 26.49 7.17 -10.17
C LYS A 685 26.26 7.44 -11.67
N ASN A 686 25.66 6.53 -12.39
CA ASN A 686 25.32 6.60 -13.81
C ASN A 686 23.80 6.70 -14.05
N ALA A 687 22.99 6.86 -13.01
CA ALA A 687 21.55 6.78 -13.12
C ALA A 687 20.95 7.93 -13.95
N LEU A 688 21.59 9.10 -14.00
CA LEU A 688 21.07 10.21 -14.79
C LEU A 688 21.15 9.94 -16.29
N SER A 689 22.21 9.31 -16.80
CA SER A 689 22.26 8.88 -18.20
C SER A 689 21.24 7.82 -18.56
N GLN A 690 20.71 7.12 -17.55
CA GLN A 690 19.68 6.11 -17.67
C GLN A 690 18.35 6.55 -17.03
N GLY A 691 18.30 7.78 -16.53
CA GLY A 691 17.21 8.27 -15.71
C GLY A 691 15.87 8.27 -16.42
N ALA A 692 15.80 8.80 -17.66
CA ALA A 692 14.57 8.79 -18.43
C ALA A 692 14.06 7.36 -18.68
N TYR A 693 14.96 6.43 -18.95
CA TYR A 693 14.65 5.02 -19.12
C TYR A 693 14.10 4.43 -17.81
N ALA A 694 14.81 4.64 -16.73
CA ALA A 694 14.42 4.11 -15.44
C ALA A 694 13.07 4.71 -14.97
N MET A 695 12.85 6.01 -15.18
CA MET A 695 11.60 6.69 -14.85
C MET A 695 10.44 6.17 -15.71
N ASN A 696 10.64 6.00 -17.02
CA ASN A 696 9.60 5.43 -17.88
C ASN A 696 9.30 3.97 -17.52
N THR A 697 10.31 3.18 -17.15
CA THR A 697 10.13 1.79 -16.72
C THR A 697 9.40 1.72 -15.38
N TYR A 698 9.72 2.61 -14.46
CA TYR A 698 9.03 2.73 -13.20
C TYR A 698 7.57 3.15 -13.43
N GLY A 699 7.34 4.19 -14.23
CA GLY A 699 6.01 4.67 -14.55
C GLY A 699 5.15 3.61 -15.24
N GLU A 700 5.70 2.81 -16.18
CA GLU A 700 4.96 1.69 -16.75
C GLU A 700 4.58 0.61 -15.73
N LYS A 701 5.56 0.24 -14.89
CA LYS A 701 5.35 -0.76 -13.85
C LYS A 701 4.23 -0.35 -12.88
N PHE A 702 4.13 0.95 -12.58
CA PHE A 702 3.17 1.51 -11.65
C PHE A 702 2.01 2.24 -12.34
N LYS A 703 1.79 1.99 -13.65
CA LYS A 703 0.76 2.65 -14.45
C LYS A 703 0.81 4.19 -14.41
N ASP A 704 1.98 4.75 -14.16
CA ASP A 704 2.16 6.19 -14.23
C ASP A 704 1.94 6.66 -15.67
N SER A 705 1.07 7.66 -15.84
CA SER A 705 0.81 8.25 -17.15
C SER A 705 1.90 9.23 -17.59
N ALA A 706 2.80 9.59 -16.70
CA ALA A 706 3.91 10.47 -16.97
C ALA A 706 4.91 9.87 -17.97
N LYS A 707 5.41 10.71 -18.86
CA LYS A 707 6.44 10.33 -19.81
C LYS A 707 7.72 11.11 -19.55
N TRP A 708 8.83 10.42 -19.50
CA TRP A 708 10.12 10.96 -19.18
C TRP A 708 11.02 11.04 -20.39
N THR A 709 11.77 12.10 -20.53
CA THR A 709 12.74 12.31 -21.61
C THR A 709 14.03 12.91 -21.07
N MET A 710 15.10 12.74 -21.84
CA MET A 710 16.37 13.44 -21.59
C MET A 710 16.43 14.73 -22.43
N ASP A 711 16.62 15.86 -21.76
CA ASP A 711 16.91 17.14 -22.36
C ASP A 711 18.31 17.57 -21.90
N GLY A 712 19.31 17.24 -22.70
CA GLY A 712 20.71 17.38 -22.29
C GLY A 712 21.06 16.44 -21.16
N THR A 713 21.34 16.98 -19.97
CA THR A 713 21.60 16.22 -18.73
C THR A 713 20.39 16.12 -17.82
N LEU A 714 19.28 16.78 -18.19
CA LEU A 714 18.06 16.85 -17.38
C LEU A 714 17.12 15.71 -17.76
N VAL A 715 16.75 14.89 -16.78
CA VAL A 715 15.63 13.96 -16.88
C VAL A 715 14.39 14.74 -16.49
N ARG A 716 13.44 14.90 -17.39
CA ARG A 716 12.22 15.64 -17.12
C ARG A 716 10.99 14.96 -17.68
N GLN A 717 9.86 15.24 -17.07
CA GLN A 717 8.56 14.88 -17.59
C GLN A 717 8.18 15.82 -18.74
N THR A 718 7.67 15.27 -19.83
CA THR A 718 7.12 16.08 -20.93
C THR A 718 5.62 16.18 -20.77
N SER A 719 5.08 17.38 -21.03
CA SER A 719 3.63 17.58 -21.08
C SER A 719 2.97 16.58 -22.02
N TYR A 720 1.83 16.08 -21.64
CA TYR A 720 1.08 15.04 -22.33
C TYR A 720 0.87 15.35 -23.81
N SER A 721 1.50 14.59 -24.67
CA SER A 721 1.05 14.43 -26.06
C SER A 721 0.89 12.94 -26.30
N GLU A 722 -0.21 12.53 -26.92
CA GLU A 722 -0.62 11.13 -27.19
C GLU A 722 0.30 10.36 -28.14
N GLN A 723 1.60 10.56 -28.11
CA GLN A 723 2.49 9.77 -28.94
C GLN A 723 2.80 8.44 -28.23
N ALA A 724 2.45 7.36 -28.89
CA ALA A 724 2.68 6.01 -28.41
C ALA A 724 4.17 5.78 -28.12
N SER A 725 4.48 5.42 -26.88
CA SER A 725 5.78 4.86 -26.54
C SER A 725 5.87 3.45 -27.13
N HIS A 726 7.04 3.10 -27.67
CA HIS A 726 7.27 1.77 -28.20
C HIS A 726 8.06 0.94 -27.18
N LYS A 727 7.64 -0.30 -27.01
CA LYS A 727 8.31 -1.26 -26.13
C LYS A 727 9.51 -1.86 -26.82
N ILE A 728 10.68 -1.69 -26.25
CA ILE A 728 11.94 -2.23 -26.76
C ILE A 728 12.40 -3.36 -25.82
N THR A 729 12.48 -4.55 -26.35
CA THR A 729 12.95 -5.73 -25.61
C THR A 729 14.43 -5.95 -25.90
N PHE A 730 15.30 -5.63 -24.95
CA PHE A 730 16.73 -5.92 -25.03
C PHE A 730 16.98 -7.36 -24.58
N SER A 731 17.50 -8.19 -25.47
CA SER A 731 17.80 -9.61 -25.21
C SER A 731 19.31 -9.85 -25.20
N ALA A 732 19.83 -10.26 -24.06
CA ALA A 732 21.19 -10.75 -23.86
C ALA A 732 21.15 -12.23 -23.47
N VAL A 733 22.28 -12.96 -23.65
CA VAL A 733 22.37 -14.44 -23.56
C VAL A 733 21.65 -15.11 -22.38
N ALA A 734 21.40 -14.42 -21.28
CA ALA A 734 20.71 -14.96 -20.10
C ALA A 734 19.65 -14.02 -19.50
N GLN A 735 19.45 -12.85 -20.08
CA GLN A 735 18.54 -11.85 -19.53
C GLN A 735 17.82 -11.09 -20.65
N THR A 736 16.58 -10.76 -20.38
CA THR A 736 15.76 -9.89 -21.23
C THR A 736 15.32 -8.70 -20.40
N ILE A 737 15.53 -7.50 -20.93
CA ILE A 737 15.15 -6.24 -20.29
C ILE A 737 14.18 -5.53 -21.23
N GLU A 738 13.01 -5.18 -20.75
CA GLU A 738 12.03 -4.42 -21.51
C GLU A 738 12.08 -2.94 -21.11
N VAL A 739 12.04 -2.08 -22.11
CA VAL A 739 12.11 -0.64 -21.92
C VAL A 739 11.14 0.05 -22.86
N CYS A 740 10.66 1.25 -22.50
CA CYS A 740 9.89 2.08 -23.40
C CYS A 740 10.73 3.20 -24.02
N THR A 741 10.38 3.58 -25.23
CA THR A 741 10.98 4.75 -25.86
C THR A 741 10.47 6.03 -25.20
N ASP A 742 11.30 7.06 -25.27
CA ASP A 742 10.85 8.44 -25.04
C ASP A 742 9.95 8.92 -26.20
N TYR A 743 9.47 10.14 -26.14
CA TYR A 743 8.64 10.75 -27.20
C TYR A 743 9.37 10.94 -28.53
N ALA A 744 10.69 10.99 -28.51
CA ALA A 744 11.49 11.03 -29.72
C ALA A 744 11.70 9.64 -30.34
N GLY A 745 11.11 8.61 -29.73
CA GLY A 745 11.28 7.22 -30.15
C GLY A 745 12.64 6.62 -29.78
N LYS A 746 13.37 7.27 -28.85
CA LYS A 746 14.69 6.80 -28.40
C LYS A 746 14.54 5.96 -27.14
N ALA A 747 15.33 4.89 -27.02
CA ALA A 747 15.39 4.03 -25.85
C ALA A 747 16.72 4.20 -25.12
N VAL A 748 16.70 4.09 -23.81
CA VAL A 748 17.95 3.98 -23.04
C VAL A 748 18.43 2.55 -23.04
N PHE A 749 19.66 2.35 -23.47
CA PHE A 749 20.26 1.03 -23.63
C PHE A 749 20.74 0.52 -22.26
N PRO A 750 20.38 -0.71 -21.88
CA PRO A 750 20.82 -1.28 -20.62
C PRO A 750 22.32 -1.46 -20.57
N ASN A 751 22.91 -1.11 -19.41
CA ASN A 751 24.32 -1.38 -19.18
C ASN A 751 24.48 -2.84 -18.75
N VAL A 752 25.05 -3.64 -19.63
CA VAL A 752 25.34 -5.05 -19.39
C VAL A 752 26.84 -5.21 -19.15
N ASN A 753 27.22 -5.69 -17.98
CA ASN A 753 28.61 -6.00 -17.69
C ASN A 753 29.09 -7.18 -18.54
N VAL A 754 30.10 -6.97 -19.36
CA VAL A 754 30.78 -8.01 -20.10
C VAL A 754 32.14 -8.29 -19.50
N GLN A 755 32.61 -9.53 -19.64
CA GLN A 755 33.90 -9.94 -19.15
C GLN A 755 35.02 -9.09 -19.75
N GLN A 756 36.07 -8.84 -18.99
CA GLN A 756 37.22 -8.06 -19.45
C GLN A 756 37.80 -8.67 -20.73
N GLY A 757 38.04 -7.87 -21.74
CA GLY A 757 38.53 -8.29 -23.04
C GLY A 757 37.43 -8.53 -24.10
N PHE A 758 36.19 -8.23 -23.76
CA PHE A 758 35.07 -8.27 -24.66
C PHE A 758 34.34 -6.92 -24.72
N THR A 759 33.68 -6.65 -25.85
CA THR A 759 32.80 -5.50 -26.04
C THR A 759 31.39 -5.99 -26.38
N LEU A 760 30.38 -5.28 -25.86
CA LEU A 760 28.97 -5.51 -26.15
C LEU A 760 28.51 -4.53 -27.23
N GLY A 761 27.87 -5.06 -28.27
CA GLY A 761 27.11 -4.29 -29.26
C GLY A 761 25.65 -4.71 -29.22
N TRP A 762 24.75 -3.77 -29.46
CA TRP A 762 23.32 -4.03 -29.62
C TRP A 762 22.91 -3.98 -31.09
N TYR A 763 22.06 -4.90 -31.51
CA TYR A 763 21.67 -5.08 -32.88
C TYR A 763 20.17 -5.31 -33.05
N HIS A 764 19.56 -4.64 -34.04
CA HIS A 764 18.19 -4.88 -34.49
C HIS A 764 18.20 -5.35 -35.93
N LYS A 765 17.60 -6.51 -36.20
CA LYS A 765 17.60 -7.13 -37.55
C LYS A 765 18.99 -7.23 -38.22
N GLY A 766 20.02 -7.37 -37.38
CA GLY A 766 21.42 -7.51 -37.87
C GLY A 766 22.18 -6.20 -37.98
N GLU A 767 21.53 -5.05 -37.89
CA GLU A 767 22.16 -3.73 -37.93
C GLU A 767 22.47 -3.24 -36.53
N PRO A 768 23.60 -2.55 -36.28
CA PRO A 768 23.95 -2.01 -34.98
C PRO A 768 23.02 -0.86 -34.59
N VAL A 769 22.59 -0.87 -33.35
CA VAL A 769 21.74 0.18 -32.77
C VAL A 769 22.40 0.77 -31.52
N ASN A 770 22.12 2.03 -31.23
CA ASN A 770 22.66 2.79 -30.10
C ASN A 770 21.62 3.77 -29.55
N SER A 771 22.00 4.55 -28.56
CA SER A 771 21.15 5.54 -27.91
C SER A 771 20.55 6.59 -28.84
N ASP A 772 21.09 6.77 -30.07
CA ASP A 772 20.52 7.71 -31.04
C ASP A 772 19.54 7.06 -32.00
N THR A 773 19.36 5.75 -31.91
CA THR A 773 18.44 4.99 -32.79
C THR A 773 17.00 5.33 -32.40
N VAL A 774 16.20 5.72 -33.41
CA VAL A 774 14.77 6.00 -33.24
C VAL A 774 13.99 4.74 -33.59
N PHE A 775 13.20 4.25 -32.64
CA PHE A 775 12.30 3.12 -32.79
C PHE A 775 10.88 3.64 -33.05
N THR A 776 10.24 3.08 -34.07
CA THR A 776 8.87 3.47 -34.48
C THR A 776 7.84 2.38 -34.25
N GLU A 777 8.25 1.26 -33.69
CA GLU A 777 7.40 0.10 -33.36
C GLU A 777 8.01 -0.70 -32.19
N ASN A 778 7.20 -1.52 -31.56
CA ASN A 778 7.68 -2.47 -30.55
C ASN A 778 8.74 -3.37 -31.16
N THR A 779 9.92 -3.43 -30.57
CA THR A 779 11.11 -3.96 -31.19
C THR A 779 11.93 -4.81 -30.24
N THR A 780 12.49 -5.92 -30.75
CA THR A 780 13.51 -6.70 -30.01
C THR A 780 14.90 -6.34 -30.52
N VAL A 781 15.77 -6.01 -29.57
CA VAL A 781 17.19 -5.70 -29.81
C VAL A 781 18.03 -6.78 -29.14
N SER A 782 18.97 -7.37 -29.89
CA SER A 782 19.78 -8.48 -29.40
C SER A 782 21.22 -8.04 -29.10
N ALA A 783 21.76 -8.53 -28.01
CA ALA A 783 23.15 -8.31 -27.64
C ALA A 783 24.09 -9.20 -28.43
N LYS A 784 25.20 -8.66 -28.89
CA LYS A 784 26.33 -9.41 -29.46
C LYS A 784 27.61 -9.04 -28.72
N VAL A 785 28.23 -10.04 -28.13
CA VAL A 785 29.52 -9.89 -27.49
C VAL A 785 30.63 -10.26 -28.46
N THR A 786 31.59 -9.38 -28.64
CA THR A 786 32.75 -9.60 -29.53
C THR A 786 34.05 -9.42 -28.75
N PRO A 787 35.11 -10.22 -29.02
CA PRO A 787 36.40 -9.95 -28.39
C PRO A 787 36.90 -8.55 -28.78
N SER A 788 37.44 -7.81 -27.83
CA SER A 788 38.14 -6.57 -28.13
C SER A 788 39.45 -6.90 -28.85
N ASP A 789 39.88 -6.08 -29.84
CA ASP A 789 41.06 -6.31 -30.71
C ASP A 789 42.38 -6.50 -29.93
N LYS A 790 42.37 -6.51 -28.62
CA LYS A 790 43.52 -6.65 -27.72
C LYS A 790 43.35 -7.75 -26.68
N ALA A 791 42.38 -8.65 -26.78
CA ALA A 791 42.24 -9.73 -25.83
C ALA A 791 43.23 -10.85 -26.16
N LYS A 792 44.29 -10.96 -25.37
CA LYS A 792 45.17 -12.12 -25.33
C LYS A 792 44.59 -13.11 -24.35
N ILE A 793 44.16 -14.28 -24.82
CA ILE A 793 43.69 -15.36 -23.97
C ILE A 793 44.87 -16.23 -23.62
N ASP A 794 45.39 -16.13 -22.38
CA ASP A 794 46.40 -17.03 -21.86
C ASP A 794 45.66 -18.21 -21.18
N TYR A 795 45.78 -19.39 -21.76
CA TYR A 795 45.31 -20.63 -21.16
C TYR A 795 46.35 -21.18 -20.18
N ILE A 796 46.00 -21.29 -18.92
CA ILE A 796 46.81 -22.04 -17.95
C ILE A 796 46.42 -23.50 -18.03
N LEU A 797 47.18 -24.28 -18.78
CA LEU A 797 47.02 -25.73 -18.86
C LEU A 797 47.81 -26.38 -17.73
N ASN A 798 47.12 -26.99 -16.77
CA ASN A 798 47.75 -27.82 -15.76
C ASN A 798 48.46 -29.02 -16.40
N GLY A 799 49.70 -28.83 -16.82
CA GLY A 799 50.56 -29.90 -17.29
C GLY A 799 50.45 -30.30 -18.78
N GLY A 800 49.81 -29.49 -19.60
CA GLY A 800 49.72 -29.70 -21.05
C GLY A 800 50.33 -28.56 -21.85
N GLU A 801 50.84 -28.85 -23.06
CA GLU A 801 51.37 -27.85 -24.00
C GLU A 801 50.26 -27.20 -24.79
N ASN A 802 50.37 -25.87 -25.08
CA ASN A 802 49.45 -25.15 -25.94
C ASN A 802 49.45 -25.76 -27.35
N SER A 803 48.27 -26.08 -27.85
CA SER A 803 48.07 -26.46 -29.24
C SER A 803 48.32 -25.26 -30.16
N PRO A 804 49.09 -25.39 -31.26
CA PRO A 804 49.33 -24.29 -32.17
C PRO A 804 48.17 -23.94 -33.12
N LEU A 805 46.96 -24.35 -32.81
CA LEU A 805 45.74 -24.14 -33.61
C LEU A 805 44.72 -23.33 -32.84
N ASN A 806 45.08 -22.16 -32.37
CA ASN A 806 44.03 -21.14 -32.06
C ASN A 806 44.64 -19.76 -32.09
#